data_c02cbfd4e2d653ade55f2f7784d793b0
#
_entry.id   c02cbfd4e2d653ade55f2f7784d793b0
#
_cell.length_a   1.000
_cell.length_b   1.000
_cell.length_c   1.000
_cell.angle_alpha   90.00
_cell.angle_beta   90.00
_cell.angle_gamma   90.00
#
_symmetry.space_group_name_H-M   'P 1'
#
loop_
_entity.id
_entity.type
_entity.pdbx_description
1 polymer ?
#
loop_
_entity_poly.entity_id
_entity_poly.type
_entity_poly.pdbx_seq_one_letter_code
_entity_poly.pdbx_strand_id
1 'polypeptide(L)'
;MKKFAVAVIVSMCIHAVSAQTAVGKWRPCLDHSCANHVAYAGDCIYAATNGGVFCYDLDDYTLTPMSKGFSLNDVGVATMACDLASHCLIVAYNNSNIDIVKGNHTYNISDIKRSEISGDKNIYHIRFANGNAYLTTGFGVVVVDLSRMEIKETWYLGAGGVYTPVYDLAFMPDSLYAATGEGLKRLSRAERYPSVSDRWIVDHRLDSLTVSHLCVSGSHLLATGYAASPIYSSLYYLTDSGIVEMLSGEFHSMQSSGNRLTVCLDDAVYIFDTSLTFYESRVSFLWGDLAPNDAVMDAAGTLWVAHPWEGLIGQHADGTEEYHCPDGPYSNDHVYSLVPFNYRMMLCPGGHTETYASAYLTPNLLTANGHRWTFLDKSNGLLANKYDVVDAAVNPLDTNEIVIALWGYGVASIRNNSVQTFYDASNTGGALVPYSSGSYSRLNTGAVEFDRQGNLWTLVSHSTNALALRQPNGSWKSFSTMPLGNSLEVDKLLLDSITGYKWFLGRSNVIYVHDGKSKMARVNPNHGSKLETQTVTALVQDQNGNLWLGTNKGLKVIYDGYKAFQNGGNGEVSPVSCSNITITNGEFSEYLMAYESITAIVVDGANRKWVGTANGGLYLLSANGIDQLEHFTVANSPLFSDKIIALGINERTGEVYVGTDRGLQVYRGTATYATTEPLDEVYAFPNPVKPDYDGPIAIKGFTRNGLVHITDASGHTLFTTTANGGQAIWDGRTLQGDKVASGVYYVFASDSQGDNRAVAKILIVR
;
A
#
# COMPACT_ATOMS: atom_id res chain seq x y z
N MET A 1 49.28 28.19 32.44
CA MET A 1 48.19 27.38 33.05
C MET A 1 47.03 27.34 32.07
N LYS A 2 46.95 26.27 31.27
CA LYS A 2 45.87 26.05 30.28
C LYS A 2 44.74 25.33 31.00
N LYS A 3 43.55 25.94 31.03
CA LYS A 3 42.34 25.29 31.51
C LYS A 3 41.77 24.42 30.40
N PHE A 4 41.80 23.11 30.56
CA PHE A 4 41.06 22.17 29.75
C PHE A 4 39.59 22.21 30.22
N ALA A 5 38.70 22.63 29.34
CA ALA A 5 37.27 22.43 29.51
C ALA A 5 36.90 21.03 28.96
N VAL A 6 36.55 20.12 29.84
CA VAL A 6 35.98 18.81 29.46
C VAL A 6 34.51 19.05 29.16
N ALA A 7 34.11 19.00 27.91
CA ALA A 7 32.73 18.95 27.51
C ALA A 7 32.23 17.51 27.69
N VAL A 8 31.39 17.28 28.70
CA VAL A 8 30.68 16.04 28.86
C VAL A 8 29.51 16.09 27.87
N ILE A 9 29.62 15.39 26.75
CA ILE A 9 28.51 15.12 25.86
C ILE A 9 27.68 14.05 26.53
N VAL A 10 26.57 14.46 27.20
CA VAL A 10 25.52 13.56 27.62
C VAL A 10 24.78 13.16 26.36
N SER A 11 25.10 12.01 25.80
CA SER A 11 24.29 11.33 24.78
C SER A 11 22.99 10.91 25.44
N MET A 12 21.98 11.76 25.40
CA MET A 12 20.61 11.32 25.62
C MET A 12 20.24 10.43 24.43
N CYS A 13 20.31 9.11 24.64
CA CYS A 13 19.58 8.16 23.83
C CYS A 13 18.10 8.46 24.04
N ILE A 14 17.54 9.37 23.25
CA ILE A 14 16.11 9.47 23.07
C ILE A 14 15.74 8.19 22.31
N HIS A 15 15.35 7.17 23.06
CA HIS A 15 14.54 6.11 22.49
C HIS A 15 13.22 6.80 22.10
N ALA A 16 13.13 7.17 20.82
CA ALA A 16 11.83 7.50 20.24
C ALA A 16 10.97 6.25 20.41
N VAL A 17 10.17 6.21 21.46
CA VAL A 17 9.10 5.23 21.60
C VAL A 17 8.17 5.54 20.43
N SER A 18 8.31 4.81 19.34
CA SER A 18 7.40 4.86 18.21
C SER A 18 6.01 4.68 18.79
N ALA A 19 5.19 5.72 18.74
CA ALA A 19 3.85 5.68 19.30
C ALA A 19 3.08 4.60 18.58
N GLN A 20 2.71 3.54 19.29
CA GLN A 20 1.96 2.42 18.73
C GLN A 20 0.61 2.96 18.22
N THR A 21 0.19 2.57 17.02
CA THR A 21 -1.14 2.94 16.50
C THR A 21 -2.22 2.60 17.53
N ALA A 22 -3.13 3.51 17.80
CA ALA A 22 -4.22 3.27 18.73
C ALA A 22 -5.16 2.17 18.21
N VAL A 23 -5.75 1.39 19.11
CA VAL A 23 -6.71 0.34 18.75
C VAL A 23 -7.89 0.92 17.97
N GLY A 24 -8.31 0.25 16.92
CA GLY A 24 -9.38 0.72 16.04
C GLY A 24 -8.95 1.82 15.05
N LYS A 25 -7.66 2.16 14.98
CA LYS A 25 -7.14 3.16 14.04
C LYS A 25 -6.38 2.53 12.90
N TRP A 26 -6.41 3.23 11.78
CA TRP A 26 -5.66 2.91 10.58
C TRP A 26 -4.33 3.67 10.54
N ARG A 27 -3.34 3.13 9.86
CA ARG A 27 -2.07 3.77 9.55
C ARG A 27 -1.70 3.47 8.10
N PRO A 28 -1.40 4.48 7.27
CA PRO A 28 -0.89 4.27 5.92
C PRO A 28 0.55 3.74 5.96
N CYS A 29 0.91 2.95 4.96
CA CYS A 29 2.27 2.53 4.68
C CYS A 29 2.47 2.69 3.17
N LEU A 30 2.75 3.92 2.73
CA LEU A 30 2.85 4.29 1.34
C LEU A 30 4.29 4.38 0.88
N ASP A 31 4.53 4.06 -0.38
CA ASP A 31 5.78 4.34 -1.05
C ASP A 31 5.82 5.80 -1.49
N HIS A 32 6.75 6.55 -0.92
CA HIS A 32 6.98 7.95 -1.25
C HIS A 32 8.22 8.17 -2.13
N SER A 33 8.90 7.11 -2.53
CA SER A 33 10.09 7.20 -3.38
C SER A 33 9.79 7.58 -4.83
N CYS A 34 8.59 7.28 -5.31
CA CYS A 34 8.16 7.59 -6.68
C CYS A 34 7.34 8.90 -6.69
N ALA A 35 8.01 10.05 -6.78
CA ALA A 35 7.35 11.35 -6.90
C ALA A 35 7.03 11.67 -8.36
N ASN A 36 5.77 12.07 -8.62
CA ASN A 36 5.26 12.38 -9.96
C ASN A 36 5.08 13.87 -10.20
N HIS A 37 4.72 14.63 -9.15
CA HIS A 37 4.49 16.07 -9.24
C HIS A 37 5.14 16.80 -8.06
N VAL A 38 5.54 18.04 -8.30
CA VAL A 38 6.06 18.96 -7.28
C VAL A 38 5.34 20.31 -7.38
N ALA A 39 5.02 20.93 -6.23
CA ALA A 39 4.43 22.26 -6.18
C ALA A 39 5.08 23.10 -5.07
N TYR A 40 5.47 24.32 -5.39
CA TYR A 40 6.02 25.29 -4.45
C TYR A 40 4.89 26.16 -3.87
N ALA A 41 4.84 26.25 -2.55
CA ALA A 41 3.80 26.99 -1.80
C ALA A 41 4.31 28.22 -1.06
N GLY A 42 5.56 28.60 -1.26
CA GLY A 42 6.20 29.74 -0.60
C GLY A 42 7.00 29.34 0.63
N ASP A 43 6.38 28.69 1.59
CA ASP A 43 6.96 28.20 2.85
C ASP A 43 7.24 26.69 2.82
N CYS A 44 6.70 25.97 1.85
CA CYS A 44 6.91 24.53 1.74
C CYS A 44 6.89 24.03 0.29
N ILE A 45 7.44 22.83 0.10
CA ILE A 45 7.40 22.07 -1.15
C ILE A 45 6.49 20.85 -0.95
N TYR A 46 5.48 20.72 -1.80
CA TYR A 46 4.66 19.53 -1.88
C TYR A 46 5.17 18.60 -2.97
N ALA A 47 5.30 17.32 -2.65
CA ALA A 47 5.59 16.29 -3.62
C ALA A 47 4.46 15.24 -3.62
N ALA A 48 3.92 14.93 -4.79
CA ALA A 48 2.88 13.92 -4.95
C ALA A 48 3.48 12.60 -5.41
N THR A 49 3.00 11.52 -4.82
CA THR A 49 3.28 10.13 -5.19
C THR A 49 1.99 9.42 -5.57
N ASN A 50 2.06 8.19 -6.05
CA ASN A 50 0.85 7.43 -6.41
C ASN A 50 -0.15 7.28 -5.24
N GLY A 51 0.36 7.09 -4.03
CA GLY A 51 -0.46 6.82 -2.84
C GLY A 51 -0.88 8.06 -2.06
N GLY A 52 -0.18 9.19 -2.21
CA GLY A 52 -0.44 10.38 -1.40
C GLY A 52 0.44 11.56 -1.77
N VAL A 53 0.54 12.49 -0.85
CA VAL A 53 1.37 13.70 -0.96
C VAL A 53 2.25 13.79 0.28
N PHE A 54 3.39 14.42 0.21
CA PHE A 54 4.10 14.87 1.39
C PHE A 54 4.52 16.33 1.23
N CYS A 55 4.61 17.02 2.36
CA CYS A 55 5.07 18.39 2.46
C CYS A 55 6.46 18.41 3.11
N TYR A 56 7.39 19.11 2.50
CA TYR A 56 8.66 19.51 3.10
C TYR A 56 8.59 20.99 3.45
N ASP A 57 8.62 21.30 4.74
CA ASP A 57 8.59 22.66 5.27
C ASP A 57 9.97 23.28 5.16
N LEU A 58 10.08 24.47 4.54
CA LEU A 58 11.35 25.16 4.30
C LEU A 58 11.84 25.95 5.53
N ASP A 59 10.98 26.20 6.52
CA ASP A 59 11.32 26.96 7.72
C ASP A 59 11.87 26.06 8.83
N ASP A 60 11.19 24.92 9.12
CA ASP A 60 11.58 24.02 10.20
C ASP A 60 12.16 22.68 9.70
N TYR A 61 12.24 22.48 8.39
CA TYR A 61 12.79 21.30 7.74
C TYR A 61 12.07 19.99 8.09
N THR A 62 10.80 20.08 8.43
CA THR A 62 9.99 18.91 8.74
C THR A 62 9.35 18.28 7.50
N LEU A 63 9.22 16.97 7.55
CA LEU A 63 8.62 16.19 6.48
C LEU A 63 7.29 15.60 6.96
N THR A 64 6.19 16.04 6.36
CA THR A 64 4.83 15.67 6.77
C THR A 64 4.12 14.89 5.66
N PRO A 65 3.92 13.57 5.81
CA PRO A 65 3.13 12.79 4.86
C PRO A 65 1.63 13.08 5.00
N MET A 66 0.94 13.15 3.87
CA MET A 66 -0.48 13.40 3.72
C MET A 66 -1.12 12.25 2.96
N SER A 67 -2.16 11.63 3.50
CA SER A 67 -2.78 10.46 2.91
C SER A 67 -4.25 10.33 3.24
N LYS A 68 -4.95 9.45 2.54
CA LYS A 68 -6.36 9.12 2.80
C LYS A 68 -6.57 8.70 4.26
N GLY A 69 -7.58 9.27 4.87
CA GLY A 69 -7.98 9.00 6.25
C GLY A 69 -7.25 9.84 7.31
N PHE A 70 -6.28 10.67 6.92
CA PHE A 70 -5.61 11.63 7.80
C PHE A 70 -5.84 13.07 7.35
N SER A 71 -5.27 13.45 6.22
CA SER A 71 -5.37 14.81 5.67
C SER A 71 -5.96 14.86 4.26
N LEU A 72 -6.09 13.73 3.59
CA LEU A 72 -6.66 13.60 2.25
C LEU A 72 -7.87 12.65 2.25
N ASN A 73 -8.71 12.75 1.20
CA ASN A 73 -9.95 11.97 1.09
C ASN A 73 -9.86 10.82 0.07
N ASP A 74 -8.80 10.78 -0.75
CA ASP A 74 -8.65 9.74 -1.76
C ASP A 74 -7.18 9.35 -1.97
N VAL A 75 -6.92 8.41 -2.88
CA VAL A 75 -5.59 7.94 -3.32
C VAL A 75 -5.47 7.98 -4.83
N GLY A 76 -4.24 7.93 -5.34
CA GLY A 76 -3.97 7.99 -6.78
C GLY A 76 -4.03 9.42 -7.30
N VAL A 77 -3.01 10.22 -6.94
CA VAL A 77 -2.89 11.62 -7.38
C VAL A 77 -2.65 11.66 -8.89
N ALA A 78 -3.52 12.36 -9.62
CA ALA A 78 -3.40 12.58 -11.06
C ALA A 78 -2.60 13.84 -11.36
N THR A 79 -2.84 14.91 -10.61
CA THR A 79 -2.11 16.18 -10.71
C THR A 79 -2.33 16.99 -9.44
N MET A 80 -1.41 17.90 -9.15
CA MET A 80 -1.57 18.87 -8.07
C MET A 80 -0.97 20.22 -8.45
N ALA A 81 -1.46 21.29 -7.83
CA ALA A 81 -0.88 22.61 -7.95
C ALA A 81 -1.21 23.46 -6.73
N CYS A 82 -0.34 24.42 -6.41
CA CYS A 82 -0.51 25.36 -5.30
C CYS A 82 -0.72 26.79 -5.83
N ASP A 83 -1.72 27.49 -5.26
CA ASP A 83 -1.89 28.93 -5.46
C ASP A 83 -1.15 29.70 -4.36
N LEU A 84 -0.07 30.37 -4.73
CA LEU A 84 0.73 31.17 -3.79
C LEU A 84 -0.07 32.32 -3.15
N ALA A 85 -1.09 32.85 -3.83
CA ALA A 85 -1.85 34.00 -3.32
C ALA A 85 -2.85 33.60 -2.22
N SER A 86 -3.49 32.44 -2.34
CA SER A 86 -4.46 31.93 -1.36
C SER A 86 -3.89 30.89 -0.39
N HIS A 87 -2.65 30.45 -0.62
CA HIS A 87 -2.01 29.32 0.09
C HIS A 87 -2.88 28.04 0.04
N CYS A 88 -3.51 27.78 -1.10
CA CYS A 88 -4.33 26.60 -1.32
C CYS A 88 -3.58 25.61 -2.21
N LEU A 89 -3.38 24.40 -1.69
CA LEU A 89 -2.97 23.26 -2.49
C LEU A 89 -4.22 22.55 -3.01
N ILE A 90 -4.30 22.30 -4.32
CA ILE A 90 -5.34 21.45 -4.90
C ILE A 90 -4.69 20.13 -5.32
N VAL A 91 -5.29 19.03 -4.87
CA VAL A 91 -4.92 17.66 -5.24
C VAL A 91 -6.09 17.05 -6.01
N ALA A 92 -5.87 16.72 -7.27
CA ALA A 92 -6.83 16.01 -8.10
C ALA A 92 -6.44 14.54 -8.25
N TYR A 93 -7.43 13.65 -8.16
CA TYR A 93 -7.20 12.20 -8.17
C TYR A 93 -7.62 11.57 -9.49
N ASN A 94 -7.07 10.39 -9.80
CA ASN A 94 -7.37 9.59 -11.00
C ASN A 94 -8.86 9.24 -11.16
N ASN A 95 -9.64 9.30 -10.09
CA ASN A 95 -11.10 9.09 -10.11
C ASN A 95 -11.89 10.40 -10.17
N SER A 96 -11.22 11.52 -10.45
CA SER A 96 -11.79 12.88 -10.56
C SER A 96 -12.36 13.45 -9.25
N ASN A 97 -12.00 12.88 -8.10
CA ASN A 97 -12.18 13.52 -6.81
C ASN A 97 -11.15 14.66 -6.66
N ILE A 98 -11.45 15.64 -5.81
CA ILE A 98 -10.59 16.80 -5.62
C ILE A 98 -10.54 17.12 -4.13
N ASP A 99 -9.33 17.36 -3.61
CA ASP A 99 -9.11 17.95 -2.30
C ASP A 99 -8.49 19.34 -2.44
N ILE A 100 -8.98 20.29 -1.65
CA ILE A 100 -8.39 21.61 -1.49
C ILE A 100 -7.86 21.70 -0.06
N VAL A 101 -6.54 21.74 0.08
CA VAL A 101 -5.87 21.85 1.39
C VAL A 101 -5.54 23.32 1.64
N LYS A 102 -5.99 23.83 2.79
CA LYS A 102 -5.72 25.19 3.24
C LYS A 102 -5.40 25.19 4.73
N GLY A 103 -4.14 25.44 5.05
CA GLY A 103 -3.64 25.24 6.43
C GLY A 103 -3.91 23.81 6.90
N ASN A 104 -4.57 23.65 8.05
CA ASN A 104 -4.89 22.36 8.64
C ASN A 104 -6.24 21.77 8.19
N HIS A 105 -6.90 22.37 7.19
CA HIS A 105 -8.22 21.94 6.72
C HIS A 105 -8.16 21.42 5.29
N THR A 106 -8.88 20.35 5.03
CA THR A 106 -9.08 19.78 3.70
C THR A 106 -10.56 19.81 3.34
N TYR A 107 -10.86 20.44 2.21
CA TYR A 107 -12.21 20.52 1.64
C TYR A 107 -12.28 19.57 0.46
N ASN A 108 -13.24 18.64 0.48
CA ASN A 108 -13.40 17.66 -0.58
C ASN A 108 -14.51 18.06 -1.54
N ILE A 109 -14.22 18.06 -2.84
CA ILE A 109 -15.18 18.27 -3.93
C ILE A 109 -15.25 16.98 -4.74
N SER A 110 -16.35 16.23 -4.56
CA SER A 110 -16.56 14.93 -5.22
C SER A 110 -17.59 15.02 -6.36
N ASP A 111 -17.97 16.21 -6.78
CA ASP A 111 -19.05 16.42 -7.74
C ASP A 111 -18.72 15.84 -9.13
N ILE A 112 -17.49 16.04 -9.63
CA ILE A 112 -17.06 15.45 -10.91
C ILE A 112 -17.06 13.91 -10.80
N LYS A 113 -16.49 13.36 -9.71
CA LYS A 113 -16.45 11.92 -9.46
C LYS A 113 -17.85 11.30 -9.50
N ARG A 114 -18.83 11.95 -8.87
CA ARG A 114 -20.22 11.47 -8.76
C ARG A 114 -21.10 11.83 -9.97
N SER A 115 -20.65 12.73 -10.85
CA SER A 115 -21.43 13.17 -12.00
C SER A 115 -21.69 12.01 -12.99
N GLU A 116 -22.77 12.08 -13.73
CA GLU A 116 -23.12 11.13 -14.81
C GLU A 116 -22.55 11.55 -16.18
N ILE A 117 -21.49 12.38 -16.21
CA ILE A 117 -20.83 12.76 -17.44
C ILE A 117 -20.34 11.50 -18.16
N SER A 118 -20.83 11.30 -19.38
CA SER A 118 -20.35 10.21 -20.24
C SER A 118 -19.06 10.63 -20.93
N GLY A 119 -18.00 9.84 -20.77
CA GLY A 119 -16.70 10.10 -21.37
C GLY A 119 -15.57 10.26 -20.34
N ASP A 120 -14.47 10.82 -20.78
CA ASP A 120 -13.29 11.03 -19.96
C ASP A 120 -13.52 12.15 -18.94
N LYS A 121 -13.36 11.83 -17.65
CA LYS A 121 -13.44 12.80 -16.56
C LYS A 121 -12.08 13.16 -15.97
N ASN A 122 -10.97 12.66 -16.53
CA ASN A 122 -9.64 12.95 -16.04
C ASN A 122 -9.40 14.45 -15.91
N ILE A 123 -8.73 14.84 -14.84
CA ILE A 123 -8.25 16.20 -14.62
C ILE A 123 -6.80 16.22 -15.04
N TYR A 124 -6.47 17.02 -16.05
CA TYR A 124 -5.13 17.04 -16.63
C TYR A 124 -4.23 18.07 -15.95
N HIS A 125 -4.70 19.32 -15.81
CA HIS A 125 -3.94 20.41 -15.19
C HIS A 125 -4.82 21.28 -14.31
N ILE A 126 -4.17 22.01 -13.41
CA ILE A 126 -4.78 22.99 -12.51
C ILE A 126 -4.08 24.32 -12.73
N ARG A 127 -4.84 25.39 -13.05
CA ARG A 127 -4.33 26.75 -13.24
C ARG A 127 -5.08 27.71 -12.33
N PHE A 128 -4.41 28.77 -11.89
CA PHE A 128 -5.00 29.75 -10.96
C PHE A 128 -5.08 31.13 -11.58
N ALA A 129 -6.20 31.79 -11.40
CA ALA A 129 -6.39 33.20 -11.74
C ALA A 129 -7.56 33.81 -10.97
N ASN A 130 -7.42 35.05 -10.53
CA ASN A 130 -8.49 35.87 -9.92
C ASN A 130 -9.22 35.14 -8.75
N GLY A 131 -8.52 34.43 -7.91
CA GLY A 131 -9.09 33.70 -6.77
C GLY A 131 -9.89 32.45 -7.13
N ASN A 132 -9.79 31.97 -8.37
CA ASN A 132 -10.37 30.71 -8.81
C ASN A 132 -9.28 29.75 -9.27
N ALA A 133 -9.57 28.46 -9.13
CA ALA A 133 -8.82 27.39 -9.80
C ALA A 133 -9.58 26.91 -11.03
N TYR A 134 -8.84 26.66 -12.09
CA TYR A 134 -9.35 26.16 -13.37
C TYR A 134 -8.78 24.78 -13.61
N LEU A 135 -9.65 23.78 -13.52
CA LEU A 135 -9.29 22.39 -13.71
C LEU A 135 -9.62 22.00 -15.15
N THR A 136 -8.60 21.68 -15.93
CA THR A 136 -8.78 21.22 -17.30
C THR A 136 -9.10 19.73 -17.30
N THR A 137 -10.12 19.34 -18.06
CA THR A 137 -10.67 17.98 -18.00
C THR A 137 -10.93 17.39 -19.37
N GLY A 138 -11.20 16.08 -19.43
CA GLY A 138 -11.59 15.39 -20.65
C GLY A 138 -12.94 15.85 -21.26
N PHE A 139 -13.68 16.72 -20.58
CA PHE A 139 -14.98 17.22 -21.05
C PHE A 139 -15.07 18.77 -21.13
N GLY A 140 -14.05 19.49 -20.65
CA GLY A 140 -14.06 20.94 -20.60
C GLY A 140 -13.19 21.51 -19.48
N VAL A 141 -13.59 22.68 -18.93
CA VAL A 141 -12.91 23.34 -17.81
C VAL A 141 -13.87 23.48 -16.64
N VAL A 142 -13.49 22.98 -15.48
CA VAL A 142 -14.24 23.20 -14.23
C VAL A 142 -13.60 24.33 -13.44
N VAL A 143 -14.39 25.35 -13.12
CA VAL A 143 -13.93 26.51 -12.35
C VAL A 143 -14.34 26.34 -10.89
N VAL A 144 -13.38 26.42 -10.00
CA VAL A 144 -13.56 26.30 -8.54
C VAL A 144 -13.28 27.65 -7.89
N ASP A 145 -14.21 28.14 -7.08
CA ASP A 145 -14.05 29.35 -6.27
C ASP A 145 -13.27 28.99 -4.99
N LEU A 146 -12.05 29.51 -4.84
CA LEU A 146 -11.17 29.22 -3.69
C LEU A 146 -11.58 29.96 -2.40
N SER A 147 -12.49 30.91 -2.49
CA SER A 147 -13.05 31.57 -1.30
C SER A 147 -14.21 30.80 -0.70
N ARG A 148 -14.98 30.09 -1.54
CA ARG A 148 -16.16 29.32 -1.18
C ARG A 148 -15.91 27.82 -1.13
N MET A 149 -14.79 27.35 -1.69
CA MET A 149 -14.41 25.93 -1.78
C MET A 149 -15.45 25.08 -2.51
N GLU A 150 -16.01 25.62 -3.61
CA GLU A 150 -17.06 24.97 -4.39
C GLU A 150 -16.87 25.19 -5.90
N ILE A 151 -17.48 24.32 -6.72
CA ILE A 151 -17.53 24.51 -8.18
C ILE A 151 -18.42 25.71 -8.48
N LYS A 152 -17.87 26.70 -9.19
CA LYS A 152 -18.55 27.91 -9.60
C LYS A 152 -19.29 27.75 -10.92
N GLU A 153 -18.63 27.19 -11.94
CA GLU A 153 -19.15 26.98 -13.28
C GLU A 153 -18.31 25.94 -14.04
N THR A 154 -18.83 25.50 -15.17
CA THR A 154 -18.12 24.59 -16.09
C THR A 154 -18.20 25.16 -17.50
N TRP A 155 -17.07 25.16 -18.22
CA TRP A 155 -16.98 25.63 -19.61
C TRP A 155 -16.87 24.42 -20.54
N TYR A 156 -17.79 24.30 -21.48
CA TYR A 156 -17.77 23.30 -22.54
C TYR A 156 -17.28 23.95 -23.82
N LEU A 157 -16.02 23.69 -24.20
CA LEU A 157 -15.33 24.44 -25.26
C LEU A 157 -15.44 23.81 -26.65
N GLY A 158 -16.08 22.66 -26.80
CA GLY A 158 -16.32 22.04 -28.09
C GLY A 158 -17.30 22.84 -28.95
N ALA A 159 -17.26 22.67 -30.26
CA ALA A 159 -18.13 23.37 -31.20
C ALA A 159 -19.62 23.19 -30.84
N GLY A 160 -20.33 24.29 -30.66
CA GLY A 160 -21.73 24.27 -30.18
C GLY A 160 -21.91 23.87 -28.72
N GLY A 161 -20.87 23.92 -27.88
CA GLY A 161 -20.92 23.61 -26.45
C GLY A 161 -20.92 22.13 -26.12
N VAL A 162 -20.46 21.27 -27.04
CA VAL A 162 -20.26 19.84 -26.75
C VAL A 162 -19.03 19.60 -25.91
N TYR A 163 -18.94 18.39 -25.32
CA TYR A 163 -17.78 17.96 -24.57
C TYR A 163 -16.57 17.84 -25.50
N THR A 164 -15.48 18.46 -25.12
CA THR A 164 -14.18 18.28 -25.77
C THR A 164 -13.08 18.29 -24.70
N PRO A 165 -12.03 17.46 -24.82
CA PRO A 165 -10.91 17.55 -23.92
C PRO A 165 -10.27 18.93 -23.95
N VAL A 166 -10.01 19.48 -22.78
CA VAL A 166 -9.17 20.67 -22.60
C VAL A 166 -7.93 20.21 -21.84
N TYR A 167 -6.82 20.12 -22.55
CA TYR A 167 -5.59 19.59 -21.98
C TYR A 167 -4.92 20.60 -21.05
N ASP A 168 -4.89 21.89 -21.42
CA ASP A 168 -4.29 22.92 -20.58
C ASP A 168 -4.89 24.31 -20.86
N LEU A 169 -4.64 25.27 -19.94
CA LEU A 169 -5.04 26.67 -20.04
C LEU A 169 -3.87 27.60 -19.77
N ALA A 170 -3.83 28.74 -20.45
CA ALA A 170 -2.87 29.80 -20.19
C ALA A 170 -3.54 31.18 -20.13
N PHE A 171 -3.18 31.99 -19.13
CA PHE A 171 -3.72 33.30 -18.84
C PHE A 171 -2.71 34.38 -19.23
N MET A 172 -2.84 34.95 -20.43
CA MET A 172 -2.08 36.11 -20.86
C MET A 172 -2.77 37.40 -20.39
N PRO A 173 -2.09 38.55 -20.39
CA PRO A 173 -2.70 39.84 -19.97
C PRO A 173 -3.97 40.21 -20.72
N ASP A 174 -4.04 39.94 -22.01
CA ASP A 174 -5.11 40.32 -22.93
C ASP A 174 -5.96 39.17 -23.45
N SER A 175 -5.47 37.95 -23.34
CA SER A 175 -6.08 36.76 -23.93
C SER A 175 -5.98 35.55 -23.02
N LEU A 176 -6.95 34.64 -23.13
CA LEU A 176 -6.99 33.31 -22.53
C LEU A 176 -6.78 32.29 -23.64
N TYR A 177 -5.93 31.33 -23.43
CA TYR A 177 -5.67 30.24 -24.37
C TYR A 177 -6.06 28.90 -23.78
N ALA A 178 -6.61 28.01 -24.61
CA ALA A 178 -6.97 26.63 -24.24
C ALA A 178 -6.43 25.65 -25.29
N ALA A 179 -5.62 24.70 -24.84
CA ALA A 179 -5.23 23.53 -25.62
C ALA A 179 -6.38 22.55 -25.62
N THR A 180 -7.05 22.31 -26.73
CA THR A 180 -8.23 21.46 -26.80
C THR A 180 -8.06 20.29 -27.77
N GLY A 181 -8.94 19.28 -27.68
CA GLY A 181 -9.01 18.22 -28.69
C GLY A 181 -9.36 18.69 -30.09
N GLU A 182 -9.84 19.94 -30.24
CA GLU A 182 -10.13 20.60 -31.53
C GLU A 182 -9.06 21.61 -31.93
N GLY A 183 -7.89 21.64 -31.30
CA GLY A 183 -6.78 22.55 -31.53
C GLY A 183 -6.64 23.64 -30.47
N LEU A 184 -5.73 24.57 -30.71
CA LEU A 184 -5.52 25.71 -29.82
C LEU A 184 -6.65 26.74 -29.99
N LYS A 185 -7.30 27.12 -28.90
CA LYS A 185 -8.35 28.15 -28.90
C LYS A 185 -7.92 29.38 -28.12
N ARG A 186 -8.39 30.55 -28.54
CA ARG A 186 -8.11 31.82 -27.90
C ARG A 186 -9.39 32.56 -27.57
N LEU A 187 -9.44 33.26 -26.43
CA LEU A 187 -10.50 34.11 -25.98
C LEU A 187 -9.93 35.45 -25.49
N SER A 188 -10.55 36.57 -25.84
CA SER A 188 -10.19 37.87 -25.26
C SER A 188 -10.51 37.90 -23.76
N ARG A 189 -9.61 38.40 -22.92
CA ARG A 189 -9.88 38.62 -21.48
C ARG A 189 -10.96 39.64 -21.18
N ALA A 190 -11.33 40.45 -22.14
CA ALA A 190 -12.47 41.38 -22.03
C ALA A 190 -13.83 40.68 -22.18
N GLU A 191 -13.85 39.41 -22.64
CA GLU A 191 -15.09 38.63 -22.77
C GLU A 191 -15.66 38.31 -21.39
N ARG A 192 -16.95 38.53 -21.21
CA ARG A 192 -17.67 38.34 -19.94
C ARG A 192 -18.15 36.90 -19.73
N TYR A 193 -18.26 36.12 -20.80
CA TYR A 193 -18.88 34.80 -20.82
C TYR A 193 -17.95 33.76 -21.41
N PRO A 194 -16.87 33.39 -20.69
CA PRO A 194 -15.90 32.39 -21.17
C PRO A 194 -16.50 31.00 -21.30
N SER A 195 -17.65 30.73 -20.65
CA SER A 195 -18.40 29.48 -20.80
C SER A 195 -19.12 29.31 -22.13
N VAL A 196 -19.21 30.36 -22.97
CA VAL A 196 -19.86 30.30 -24.29
C VAL A 196 -18.83 29.88 -25.34
N SER A 197 -18.96 28.66 -25.86
CA SER A 197 -18.00 28.07 -26.81
C SER A 197 -17.76 28.88 -28.07
N ASP A 198 -18.81 29.48 -28.62
CA ASP A 198 -18.75 30.29 -29.87
C ASP A 198 -17.96 31.58 -29.73
N ARG A 199 -17.58 31.97 -28.54
CA ARG A 199 -16.71 33.14 -28.29
C ARG A 199 -15.22 32.78 -28.40
N TRP A 200 -14.88 31.49 -28.33
CA TRP A 200 -13.53 31.01 -28.50
C TRP A 200 -13.17 30.90 -29.98
N ILE A 201 -12.07 31.48 -30.37
CA ILE A 201 -11.58 31.50 -31.74
C ILE A 201 -10.43 30.51 -31.87
N VAL A 202 -10.44 29.68 -32.91
CA VAL A 202 -9.33 28.76 -33.19
C VAL A 202 -8.08 29.61 -33.56
N ASP A 203 -6.97 29.25 -32.92
CA ASP A 203 -5.68 29.85 -33.21
C ASP A 203 -4.88 28.92 -34.13
N HIS A 204 -4.77 29.32 -35.40
CA HIS A 204 -4.21 28.48 -36.47
C HIS A 204 -2.68 28.36 -36.47
N ARG A 205 -1.97 29.00 -35.53
CA ARG A 205 -0.50 28.90 -35.46
C ARG A 205 0.03 27.50 -35.20
N LEU A 206 -0.78 26.63 -34.59
CA LEU A 206 -0.43 25.27 -34.22
C LEU A 206 -1.30 24.17 -34.86
N ASP A 207 -1.99 24.45 -35.97
CA ASP A 207 -2.95 23.56 -36.64
C ASP A 207 -2.37 22.18 -37.02
N SER A 208 -1.07 22.08 -37.25
CA SER A 208 -0.40 20.81 -37.59
C SER A 208 -0.02 19.98 -36.39
N LEU A 209 -0.26 20.44 -35.16
CA LEU A 209 0.20 19.87 -33.93
C LEU A 209 -0.96 19.62 -32.96
N THR A 210 -0.88 18.50 -32.24
CA THR A 210 -1.70 18.30 -31.04
C THR A 210 -1.00 18.97 -29.87
N VAL A 211 -1.64 19.99 -29.30
CA VAL A 211 -1.09 20.78 -28.17
C VAL A 211 -1.47 20.10 -26.86
N SER A 212 -0.48 19.79 -26.01
CA SER A 212 -0.68 19.10 -24.72
C SER A 212 -0.50 20.00 -23.51
N HIS A 213 0.44 20.93 -23.51
CA HIS A 213 0.71 21.80 -22.37
C HIS A 213 0.82 23.25 -22.84
N LEU A 214 0.39 24.17 -21.96
CA LEU A 214 0.55 25.60 -22.12
C LEU A 214 1.21 26.20 -20.87
N CYS A 215 2.11 27.15 -21.05
CA CYS A 215 2.70 27.88 -19.95
C CYS A 215 2.90 29.36 -20.35
N VAL A 216 2.82 30.22 -19.34
CA VAL A 216 3.16 31.65 -19.51
C VAL A 216 4.43 31.93 -18.74
N SER A 217 5.46 32.44 -19.40
CA SER A 217 6.68 32.91 -18.78
C SER A 217 6.95 34.35 -19.22
N GLY A 218 6.94 35.28 -18.26
CA GLY A 218 6.98 36.71 -18.57
C GLY A 218 5.82 37.16 -19.48
N SER A 219 6.16 37.65 -20.67
CA SER A 219 5.18 38.06 -21.71
C SER A 219 4.98 36.99 -22.80
N HIS A 220 5.57 35.80 -22.63
CA HIS A 220 5.59 34.78 -23.67
C HIS A 220 4.60 33.64 -23.35
N LEU A 221 3.84 33.24 -24.38
CA LEU A 221 3.03 32.03 -24.36
C LEU A 221 3.85 30.88 -24.95
N LEU A 222 4.00 29.81 -24.19
CA LEU A 222 4.66 28.57 -24.58
C LEU A 222 3.64 27.47 -24.77
N ALA A 223 3.92 26.56 -25.70
CA ALA A 223 3.11 25.37 -25.95
C ALA A 223 3.99 24.18 -26.30
N THR A 224 3.66 23.00 -25.78
CA THR A 224 4.22 21.76 -26.30
C THR A 224 3.25 21.13 -27.29
N GLY A 225 3.79 20.57 -28.37
CA GLY A 225 2.98 19.94 -29.40
C GLY A 225 3.71 18.81 -30.12
N TYR A 226 2.95 17.82 -30.61
CA TYR A 226 3.46 16.68 -31.39
C TYR A 226 2.64 16.48 -32.66
N ALA A 227 3.31 16.05 -33.75
CA ALA A 227 2.70 15.88 -35.08
C ALA A 227 2.20 14.45 -35.35
N ALA A 228 2.98 13.45 -35.06
CA ALA A 228 2.68 12.04 -35.42
C ALA A 228 2.89 11.05 -34.28
N SER A 229 3.59 11.42 -33.23
CA SER A 229 3.86 10.57 -32.06
C SER A 229 3.96 11.43 -30.81
N PRO A 230 3.31 11.02 -29.71
CA PRO A 230 3.43 11.73 -28.44
C PRO A 230 4.82 11.60 -27.79
N ILE A 231 5.66 10.66 -28.23
CA ILE A 231 7.01 10.40 -27.68
C ILE A 231 7.98 11.53 -28.07
N TYR A 232 7.85 12.07 -29.28
CA TYR A 232 8.68 13.19 -29.71
C TYR A 232 7.82 14.43 -29.89
N SER A 233 7.89 15.32 -28.92
CA SER A 233 7.23 16.62 -28.95
C SER A 233 8.26 17.75 -28.99
N SER A 234 7.82 18.92 -29.37
CA SER A 234 8.65 20.14 -29.34
C SER A 234 7.99 21.20 -28.49
N LEU A 235 8.81 22.00 -27.82
CA LEU A 235 8.42 23.22 -27.13
C LEU A 235 8.54 24.39 -28.07
N TYR A 236 7.45 25.12 -28.23
CA TYR A 236 7.36 26.34 -29.03
C TYR A 236 7.02 27.52 -28.15
N TYR A 237 7.55 28.70 -28.47
CA TYR A 237 6.93 29.94 -28.03
C TYR A 237 6.18 30.58 -29.20
N LEU A 238 5.03 31.20 -28.88
CA LEU A 238 4.14 31.80 -29.88
C LEU A 238 4.47 33.26 -30.05
N THR A 239 4.69 33.69 -31.31
CA THR A 239 4.87 35.07 -31.73
C THR A 239 3.61 35.57 -32.39
N ASP A 240 3.53 36.87 -32.68
CA ASP A 240 2.36 37.47 -33.38
C ASP A 240 2.08 36.82 -34.74
N SER A 241 3.11 36.35 -35.44
CA SER A 241 3.03 35.86 -36.81
C SER A 241 3.29 34.37 -36.98
N GLY A 242 3.56 33.63 -35.90
CA GLY A 242 3.89 32.18 -35.98
C GLY A 242 4.41 31.59 -34.69
N ILE A 243 5.23 30.55 -34.82
CA ILE A 243 5.84 29.81 -33.70
C ILE A 243 7.35 29.72 -33.90
N VAL A 244 8.08 29.63 -32.80
CA VAL A 244 9.53 29.36 -32.78
C VAL A 244 9.79 28.15 -31.88
N GLU A 245 10.43 27.14 -32.45
CA GLU A 245 10.84 25.96 -31.71
C GLU A 245 12.02 26.26 -30.79
N MET A 246 11.95 25.82 -29.54
CA MET A 246 12.97 26.00 -28.50
C MET A 246 13.70 24.70 -28.16
N LEU A 247 12.94 23.64 -27.92
CA LEU A 247 13.44 22.33 -27.50
C LEU A 247 12.66 21.24 -28.20
N SER A 248 13.29 20.05 -28.37
CA SER A 248 12.64 18.84 -28.86
C SER A 248 13.05 17.65 -27.99
N GLY A 249 12.09 16.81 -27.63
CA GLY A 249 12.33 15.62 -26.78
C GLY A 249 11.05 15.04 -26.23
N GLU A 250 11.16 14.12 -25.26
CA GLU A 250 10.03 13.63 -24.49
C GLU A 250 9.76 14.57 -23.31
N PHE A 251 8.63 15.26 -23.32
CA PHE A 251 8.27 16.25 -22.32
C PHE A 251 7.45 15.65 -21.20
N HIS A 252 7.83 15.91 -19.93
CA HIS A 252 7.11 15.51 -18.75
C HIS A 252 6.33 16.68 -18.14
N SER A 253 6.97 17.81 -17.91
CA SER A 253 6.31 18.95 -17.28
C SER A 253 6.92 20.29 -17.71
N MET A 254 6.19 21.36 -17.42
CA MET A 254 6.62 22.74 -17.62
C MET A 254 5.99 23.62 -16.55
N GLN A 255 6.82 24.29 -15.74
CA GLN A 255 6.36 25.19 -14.68
C GLN A 255 7.06 26.55 -14.75
N SER A 256 6.29 27.62 -14.52
CA SER A 256 6.82 28.97 -14.36
C SER A 256 6.67 29.39 -12.90
N SER A 257 7.77 29.68 -12.22
CA SER A 257 7.82 30.11 -10.83
C SER A 257 8.75 31.31 -10.66
N GLY A 258 8.23 32.39 -10.11
CA GLY A 258 8.98 33.63 -9.97
C GLY A 258 9.47 34.16 -11.32
N ASN A 259 10.80 34.26 -11.48
CA ASN A 259 11.46 34.70 -12.70
C ASN A 259 12.11 33.56 -13.51
N ARG A 260 11.73 32.32 -13.25
CA ARG A 260 12.27 31.13 -13.90
C ARG A 260 11.16 30.30 -14.54
N LEU A 261 11.50 29.68 -15.66
CA LEU A 261 10.76 28.62 -16.31
C LEU A 261 11.57 27.33 -16.23
N THR A 262 11.00 26.29 -15.67
CA THR A 262 11.56 24.92 -15.67
C THR A 262 10.84 24.08 -16.72
N VAL A 263 11.60 23.30 -17.49
CA VAL A 263 11.09 22.39 -18.52
C VAL A 263 11.75 21.03 -18.30
N CYS A 264 10.96 20.02 -17.99
CA CYS A 264 11.44 18.66 -17.75
C CYS A 264 11.33 17.81 -19.02
N LEU A 265 12.45 17.26 -19.44
CA LEU A 265 12.56 16.20 -20.43
C LEU A 265 13.06 14.92 -19.76
N ASP A 266 13.08 13.79 -20.46
CA ASP A 266 13.50 12.48 -19.96
C ASP A 266 14.82 12.51 -19.18
N ASP A 267 15.77 13.29 -19.63
CA ASP A 267 17.15 13.26 -19.17
C ASP A 267 17.60 14.54 -18.46
N ALA A 268 16.76 15.58 -18.43
CA ALA A 268 17.20 16.89 -17.94
C ALA A 268 16.05 17.81 -17.53
N VAL A 269 16.36 18.73 -16.63
CA VAL A 269 15.59 19.96 -16.41
C VAL A 269 16.30 21.13 -17.08
N TYR A 270 15.63 21.75 -18.05
CA TYR A 270 16.10 22.98 -18.69
C TYR A 270 15.48 24.19 -17.99
N ILE A 271 16.33 25.18 -17.68
CA ILE A 271 15.93 26.37 -16.94
C ILE A 271 16.14 27.60 -17.83
N PHE A 272 15.10 28.41 -17.96
CA PHE A 272 15.09 29.67 -18.70
C PHE A 272 14.72 30.84 -17.78
N ASP A 273 15.12 32.03 -18.15
CA ASP A 273 14.57 33.24 -17.55
C ASP A 273 13.24 33.64 -18.20
N THR A 274 12.60 34.69 -17.69
CA THR A 274 11.30 35.19 -18.24
C THR A 274 11.39 35.81 -19.63
N SER A 275 12.59 36.08 -20.15
CA SER A 275 12.82 36.50 -21.54
C SER A 275 13.09 35.30 -22.46
N LEU A 276 12.93 34.10 -21.99
CA LEU A 276 13.22 32.83 -22.64
C LEU A 276 14.71 32.64 -23.01
N THR A 277 15.59 33.36 -22.33
CA THR A 277 17.03 33.12 -22.44
C THR A 277 17.39 31.88 -21.66
N PHE A 278 18.10 30.94 -22.31
CA PHE A 278 18.60 29.72 -21.64
C PHE A 278 19.53 30.15 -20.49
N TYR A 279 19.25 29.63 -19.29
CA TYR A 279 20.02 29.90 -18.09
C TYR A 279 20.98 28.74 -17.80
N GLU A 280 20.45 27.53 -17.58
CA GLU A 280 21.23 26.32 -17.34
C GLU A 280 20.39 25.08 -17.61
N SER A 281 21.05 23.89 -17.62
CA SER A 281 20.37 22.59 -17.57
C SER A 281 20.97 21.72 -16.49
N ARG A 282 20.12 20.92 -15.85
CA ARG A 282 20.50 19.93 -14.85
C ARG A 282 20.22 18.54 -15.42
N VAL A 283 21.27 17.71 -15.56
CA VAL A 283 21.24 16.40 -16.22
C VAL A 283 21.57 15.25 -15.28
N SER A 284 22.07 15.53 -14.08
CA SER A 284 22.48 14.51 -13.13
C SER A 284 22.32 14.99 -11.69
N PHE A 285 22.32 14.03 -10.79
CA PHE A 285 22.42 14.23 -9.35
C PHE A 285 23.52 13.33 -8.79
N LEU A 286 23.81 13.43 -7.48
CA LEU A 286 24.97 12.79 -6.86
C LEU A 286 25.08 11.28 -7.13
N TRP A 287 23.94 10.58 -7.31
CA TRP A 287 23.90 9.13 -7.44
C TRP A 287 23.58 8.62 -8.84
N GLY A 288 23.33 9.51 -9.83
CA GLY A 288 22.99 9.07 -11.18
C GLY A 288 22.50 10.16 -12.11
N ASP A 289 21.84 9.72 -13.18
CA ASP A 289 21.23 10.59 -14.17
C ASP A 289 19.90 11.14 -13.63
N LEU A 290 19.63 12.41 -13.91
CA LEU A 290 18.37 13.04 -13.52
C LEU A 290 17.27 12.61 -14.48
N ALA A 291 16.25 11.95 -13.94
CA ALA A 291 15.04 11.55 -14.68
C ALA A 291 13.82 12.28 -14.10
N PRO A 292 13.60 13.56 -14.44
CA PRO A 292 12.62 14.38 -13.75
C PRO A 292 11.21 14.11 -14.27
N ASN A 293 10.28 13.75 -13.38
CA ASN A 293 8.86 13.75 -13.69
C ASN A 293 8.30 15.18 -13.71
N ASP A 294 8.75 16.01 -12.76
CA ASP A 294 8.33 17.40 -12.61
C ASP A 294 9.38 18.21 -11.86
N ALA A 295 9.42 19.54 -12.08
CA ALA A 295 10.38 20.40 -11.37
C ALA A 295 9.90 21.84 -11.22
N VAL A 296 10.23 22.45 -10.08
CA VAL A 296 9.94 23.85 -9.78
C VAL A 296 11.12 24.52 -9.11
N MET A 297 11.33 25.81 -9.41
CA MET A 297 12.34 26.65 -8.73
C MET A 297 11.67 27.41 -7.60
N ASP A 298 12.25 27.38 -6.40
CA ASP A 298 11.80 28.20 -5.27
C ASP A 298 12.35 29.63 -5.34
N ALA A 299 11.94 30.47 -4.38
CA ALA A 299 12.38 31.87 -4.30
C ALA A 299 13.87 32.01 -3.93
N ALA A 300 14.48 31.03 -3.30
CA ALA A 300 15.90 31.00 -2.95
C ALA A 300 16.80 30.55 -4.12
N GLY A 301 16.21 30.05 -5.19
CA GLY A 301 16.91 29.53 -6.37
C GLY A 301 17.31 28.05 -6.25
N THR A 302 16.68 27.31 -5.35
CA THR A 302 16.81 25.86 -5.28
C THR A 302 15.88 25.22 -6.31
N LEU A 303 16.40 24.30 -7.11
CA LEU A 303 15.62 23.49 -8.02
C LEU A 303 15.08 22.26 -7.27
N TRP A 304 13.77 22.14 -7.16
CA TRP A 304 13.08 21.00 -6.57
C TRP A 304 12.54 20.08 -7.68
N VAL A 305 12.95 18.81 -7.62
CA VAL A 305 12.63 17.81 -8.66
C VAL A 305 11.86 16.66 -8.06
N ALA A 306 10.71 16.35 -8.64
CA ALA A 306 9.99 15.11 -8.41
C ALA A 306 10.66 13.98 -9.20
N HIS A 307 11.28 13.04 -8.47
CA HIS A 307 12.10 11.98 -9.06
C HIS A 307 11.39 10.62 -8.96
N PRO A 308 11.42 9.75 -10.00
CA PRO A 308 10.68 8.49 -10.00
C PRO A 308 11.17 7.43 -9.01
N TRP A 309 12.36 7.60 -8.41
CA TRP A 309 12.94 6.60 -7.48
C TRP A 309 13.51 7.17 -6.20
N GLU A 310 13.72 8.51 -6.11
CA GLU A 310 14.38 9.14 -4.97
C GLU A 310 13.45 10.12 -4.22
N GLY A 311 12.18 10.19 -4.62
CA GLY A 311 11.21 11.11 -4.03
C GLY A 311 11.44 12.56 -4.48
N LEU A 312 11.70 13.45 -3.55
CA LEU A 312 11.96 14.86 -3.81
C LEU A 312 13.46 15.18 -3.67
N ILE A 313 14.05 15.75 -4.72
CA ILE A 313 15.45 16.18 -4.74
C ILE A 313 15.50 17.69 -4.77
N GLY A 314 16.23 18.32 -3.85
CA GLY A 314 16.57 19.74 -3.85
C GLY A 314 18.01 19.94 -4.34
N GLN A 315 18.20 20.70 -5.43
CA GLN A 315 19.52 21.08 -5.96
C GLN A 315 19.74 22.57 -5.76
N HIS A 316 20.67 22.93 -4.87
CA HIS A 316 20.99 24.31 -4.54
C HIS A 316 21.89 24.96 -5.58
N ALA A 317 21.91 26.29 -5.61
CA ALA A 317 22.74 27.07 -6.54
C ALA A 317 24.25 26.88 -6.31
N ASP A 318 24.67 26.46 -5.12
CA ASP A 318 26.07 26.16 -4.79
C ASP A 318 26.51 24.74 -5.18
N GLY A 319 25.58 23.96 -5.76
CA GLY A 319 25.81 22.57 -6.18
C GLY A 319 25.62 21.54 -5.06
N THR A 320 25.17 21.93 -3.88
CA THR A 320 24.76 20.99 -2.84
C THR A 320 23.39 20.42 -3.13
N GLU A 321 23.13 19.20 -2.65
CA GLU A 321 21.88 18.47 -2.86
C GLU A 321 21.30 17.97 -1.55
N GLU A 322 19.97 17.89 -1.50
CA GLU A 322 19.22 17.30 -0.42
C GLU A 322 18.14 16.35 -0.96
N TYR A 323 17.81 15.31 -0.19
CA TYR A 323 16.91 14.23 -0.58
C TYR A 323 15.84 14.05 0.47
N HIS A 324 14.60 14.06 0.05
CA HIS A 324 13.44 13.98 0.94
C HIS A 324 12.48 12.90 0.49
N CYS A 325 12.34 11.88 1.33
CA CYS A 325 11.38 10.80 1.15
C CYS A 325 10.90 10.33 2.53
N PRO A 326 9.62 10.43 2.86
CA PRO A 326 9.08 9.85 4.09
C PRO A 326 9.32 8.36 4.17
N ASP A 327 9.58 7.85 5.38
CA ASP A 327 9.84 6.41 5.60
C ASP A 327 8.62 5.57 5.17
N GLY A 328 8.84 4.59 4.32
CA GLY A 328 7.80 3.76 3.72
C GLY A 328 8.33 2.47 3.09
N PRO A 329 7.43 1.61 2.61
CA PRO A 329 7.80 0.35 1.97
C PRO A 329 8.21 0.54 0.51
N TYR A 330 9.39 0.91 0.19
CA TYR A 330 9.90 1.09 -1.19
C TYR A 330 9.59 -0.11 -2.12
N SER A 331 8.30 -0.30 -2.41
CA SER A 331 7.75 -1.46 -3.13
C SER A 331 6.99 -1.08 -4.40
N ASN A 332 6.97 0.21 -4.75
CA ASN A 332 6.12 0.78 -5.80
C ASN A 332 4.65 0.35 -5.62
N ASP A 333 4.20 0.37 -4.35
CA ASP A 333 2.88 -0.05 -3.86
C ASP A 333 2.50 -1.52 -4.13
N HIS A 334 3.44 -2.35 -4.60
CA HIS A 334 3.19 -3.78 -4.78
C HIS A 334 3.21 -4.52 -3.45
N VAL A 335 2.18 -5.34 -3.21
CA VAL A 335 2.04 -6.22 -2.04
C VAL A 335 1.62 -7.61 -2.51
N TYR A 336 2.52 -8.58 -2.51
CA TYR A 336 2.21 -9.95 -2.90
C TYR A 336 1.99 -10.86 -1.69
N SER A 337 2.93 -10.89 -0.74
CA SER A 337 2.76 -11.62 0.51
C SER A 337 3.25 -10.82 1.71
N LEU A 338 2.67 -11.12 2.87
CA LEU A 338 2.93 -10.49 4.15
C LEU A 338 3.22 -11.56 5.19
N VAL A 339 4.45 -11.57 5.71
CA VAL A 339 4.94 -12.62 6.61
C VAL A 339 5.28 -12.02 7.98
N PRO A 340 4.51 -12.36 9.03
CA PRO A 340 4.77 -11.84 10.37
C PRO A 340 5.96 -12.54 11.02
N PHE A 341 6.75 -11.77 11.77
CA PHE A 341 7.85 -12.31 12.56
C PHE A 341 8.07 -11.48 13.84
N ASN A 342 7.83 -12.06 15.01
CA ASN A 342 7.90 -11.38 16.31
C ASN A 342 7.06 -10.07 16.30
N TYR A 343 7.72 -8.89 16.40
CA TYR A 343 7.09 -7.57 16.34
C TYR A 343 7.23 -6.91 14.94
N ARG A 344 7.69 -7.66 13.95
CA ARG A 344 7.98 -7.16 12.59
C ARG A 344 7.01 -7.78 11.59
N MET A 345 6.90 -7.13 10.44
CA MET A 345 6.19 -7.65 9.27
C MET A 345 7.14 -7.60 8.08
N MET A 346 7.33 -8.71 7.41
CA MET A 346 8.04 -8.77 6.15
C MET A 346 7.04 -8.64 4.99
N LEU A 347 7.36 -7.80 4.02
CA LEU A 347 6.61 -7.62 2.79
C LEU A 347 7.47 -8.14 1.63
N CYS A 348 6.90 -9.06 0.86
CA CYS A 348 7.44 -9.56 -0.40
C CYS A 348 6.64 -8.92 -1.55
N PRO A 349 7.22 -7.98 -2.31
CA PRO A 349 6.50 -7.26 -3.36
C PRO A 349 6.54 -7.94 -4.73
N GLY A 350 7.17 -9.12 -4.86
CA GLY A 350 7.25 -9.89 -6.09
C GLY A 350 5.91 -10.41 -6.59
N GLY A 351 5.93 -11.47 -7.38
CA GLY A 351 4.68 -12.06 -7.86
C GLY A 351 4.88 -13.01 -9.03
N HIS A 352 3.78 -13.54 -9.48
CA HIS A 352 3.63 -14.21 -10.77
C HIS A 352 2.27 -13.85 -11.38
N THR A 353 2.15 -14.05 -12.69
CA THR A 353 0.87 -13.83 -13.38
C THR A 353 -0.13 -14.95 -13.05
N GLU A 354 -1.39 -14.76 -13.41
CA GLU A 354 -2.43 -15.82 -13.31
C GLU A 354 -2.08 -17.09 -14.10
N THR A 355 -1.21 -16.96 -15.09
CA THR A 355 -0.68 -18.10 -15.87
C THR A 355 0.61 -18.67 -15.30
N TYR A 356 1.00 -18.31 -14.08
CA TYR A 356 2.21 -18.75 -13.40
C TYR A 356 3.52 -18.38 -14.13
N ALA A 357 3.49 -17.30 -14.93
CA ALA A 357 4.70 -16.69 -15.48
C ALA A 357 5.28 -15.65 -14.51
N SER A 358 6.59 -15.34 -14.61
CA SER A 358 7.22 -14.27 -13.83
C SER A 358 6.57 -12.92 -14.08
N ALA A 359 6.40 -12.13 -13.03
CA ALA A 359 5.95 -10.75 -13.10
C ALA A 359 7.11 -9.76 -13.37
N TYR A 360 8.37 -10.21 -13.19
CA TYR A 360 9.61 -9.44 -13.39
C TYR A 360 9.71 -8.20 -12.47
N LEU A 361 9.18 -8.30 -11.26
CA LEU A 361 9.24 -7.24 -10.28
C LEU A 361 10.60 -7.21 -9.56
N THR A 362 11.05 -6.02 -9.21
CA THR A 362 12.33 -5.81 -8.51
C THR A 362 12.44 -6.69 -7.27
N PRO A 363 13.58 -7.36 -7.03
CA PRO A 363 13.73 -8.34 -5.97
C PRO A 363 13.98 -7.68 -4.62
N ASN A 364 12.93 -7.23 -3.96
CA ASN A 364 12.96 -6.60 -2.65
C ASN A 364 12.42 -7.53 -1.57
N LEU A 365 13.02 -7.48 -0.37
CA LEU A 365 12.41 -7.93 0.87
C LEU A 365 12.36 -6.73 1.80
N LEU A 366 11.18 -6.29 2.15
CA LEU A 366 10.98 -5.14 3.02
C LEU A 366 10.55 -5.62 4.41
N THR A 367 11.06 -4.99 5.45
CA THR A 367 10.73 -5.36 6.82
C THR A 367 10.31 -4.14 7.61
N ALA A 368 9.05 -4.14 8.06
CA ALA A 368 8.51 -3.14 8.97
C ALA A 368 8.84 -3.51 10.43
N ASN A 369 9.31 -2.52 11.19
CA ASN A 369 9.44 -2.54 12.64
C ASN A 369 8.77 -1.28 13.21
N GLY A 370 7.48 -1.39 13.51
CA GLY A 370 6.63 -0.23 13.78
C GLY A 370 6.46 0.65 12.54
N HIS A 371 6.95 1.89 12.62
CA HIS A 371 6.90 2.85 11.51
C HIS A 371 8.14 2.81 10.61
N ARG A 372 9.21 2.16 11.04
CA ARG A 372 10.48 2.11 10.29
C ARG A 372 10.51 0.93 9.35
N TRP A 373 11.01 1.17 8.14
CA TRP A 373 11.22 0.17 7.12
C TRP A 373 12.72 -0.07 6.88
N THR A 374 13.08 -1.31 6.66
CA THR A 374 14.39 -1.72 6.17
C THR A 374 14.18 -2.62 4.97
N PHE A 375 15.10 -2.58 4.03
CA PHE A 375 14.96 -3.32 2.78
C PHE A 375 16.27 -4.03 2.41
N LEU A 376 16.10 -5.13 1.68
CA LEU A 376 17.14 -5.87 1.00
C LEU A 376 16.74 -5.91 -0.48
N ASP A 377 17.54 -5.35 -1.34
CA ASP A 377 17.23 -5.14 -2.75
C ASP A 377 18.34 -5.64 -3.69
N LYS A 378 18.22 -5.28 -4.97
CA LYS A 378 19.18 -5.60 -6.03
C LYS A 378 20.62 -5.06 -5.78
N SER A 379 20.82 -4.10 -4.89
CA SER A 379 22.14 -3.60 -4.53
C SER A 379 22.97 -4.66 -3.79
N ASN A 380 22.29 -5.66 -3.18
CA ASN A 380 22.92 -6.89 -2.79
C ASN A 380 23.28 -7.69 -4.05
N GLY A 381 24.57 -7.80 -4.35
CA GLY A 381 25.08 -8.34 -5.62
C GLY A 381 24.58 -9.75 -5.99
N LEU A 382 24.15 -10.57 -5.01
CA LEU A 382 23.57 -11.88 -5.26
C LEU A 382 22.10 -11.79 -5.72
N LEU A 383 21.40 -10.67 -5.50
CA LEU A 383 20.05 -10.41 -6.03
C LEU A 383 20.08 -9.70 -7.39
N ALA A 384 21.23 -9.21 -7.84
CA ALA A 384 21.37 -8.59 -9.14
C ALA A 384 20.89 -9.55 -10.26
N ASN A 385 20.06 -9.04 -11.16
CA ASN A 385 19.43 -9.81 -12.26
C ASN A 385 18.49 -10.94 -11.78
N LYS A 386 17.98 -10.88 -10.56
CA LYS A 386 16.88 -11.70 -10.06
C LYS A 386 15.61 -10.86 -10.03
N TYR A 387 14.46 -11.52 -9.85
CA TYR A 387 13.14 -10.89 -9.80
C TYR A 387 12.25 -11.67 -8.83
N ASP A 388 11.11 -11.07 -8.49
CA ASP A 388 9.95 -11.74 -7.93
C ASP A 388 10.22 -12.47 -6.59
N VAL A 389 10.52 -11.72 -5.52
CA VAL A 389 10.49 -12.27 -4.15
C VAL A 389 9.03 -12.46 -3.76
N VAL A 390 8.59 -13.73 -3.67
CA VAL A 390 7.17 -14.09 -3.49
C VAL A 390 6.83 -14.54 -2.07
N ASP A 391 7.81 -15.00 -1.30
CA ASP A 391 7.57 -15.47 0.06
C ASP A 391 8.85 -15.39 0.89
N ALA A 392 8.70 -15.41 2.23
CA ALA A 392 9.79 -15.41 3.19
C ALA A 392 9.47 -16.28 4.40
N ALA A 393 10.51 -16.80 5.05
CA ALA A 393 10.37 -17.55 6.29
C ALA A 393 11.54 -17.26 7.23
N VAL A 394 11.29 -17.26 8.54
CA VAL A 394 12.33 -17.09 9.56
C VAL A 394 12.57 -18.40 10.28
N ASN A 395 13.84 -18.79 10.43
CA ASN A 395 14.21 -20.01 11.14
C ASN A 395 13.85 -19.88 12.64
N PRO A 396 12.96 -20.72 13.17
CA PRO A 396 12.56 -20.64 14.59
C PRO A 396 13.68 -21.00 15.57
N LEU A 397 14.70 -21.75 15.12
CA LEU A 397 15.87 -22.12 15.93
C LEU A 397 16.99 -21.08 15.86
N ASP A 398 16.99 -20.25 14.81
CA ASP A 398 17.96 -19.18 14.62
C ASP A 398 17.30 -17.99 13.89
N THR A 399 16.75 -17.09 14.65
CA THR A 399 15.97 -15.96 14.15
C THR A 399 16.76 -14.93 13.35
N ASN A 400 18.08 -15.09 13.22
CA ASN A 400 18.92 -14.32 12.32
C ASN A 400 18.95 -14.89 10.90
N GLU A 401 18.46 -16.11 10.69
CA GLU A 401 18.31 -16.70 9.36
C GLU A 401 16.91 -16.43 8.82
N ILE A 402 16.84 -15.65 7.76
CA ILE A 402 15.66 -15.45 6.93
C ILE A 402 15.90 -16.17 5.61
N VAL A 403 14.88 -16.83 5.10
CA VAL A 403 14.92 -17.47 3.78
C VAL A 403 13.83 -16.87 2.92
N ILE A 404 14.17 -16.53 1.66
CA ILE A 404 13.21 -16.01 0.68
C ILE A 404 13.04 -16.97 -0.49
N ALA A 405 11.83 -17.03 -1.01
CA ALA A 405 11.49 -17.69 -2.27
C ALA A 405 11.48 -16.69 -3.41
N LEU A 406 12.14 -17.05 -4.53
CA LEU A 406 12.17 -16.22 -5.73
C LEU A 406 11.54 -17.01 -6.88
N TRP A 407 10.50 -16.42 -7.50
CA TRP A 407 9.84 -17.05 -8.65
C TRP A 407 10.75 -17.05 -9.88
N GLY A 408 11.18 -18.25 -10.27
CA GLY A 408 12.10 -18.46 -11.38
C GLY A 408 13.57 -18.66 -11.01
N TYR A 409 13.96 -18.47 -9.73
CA TYR A 409 15.37 -18.47 -9.33
C TYR A 409 15.72 -19.40 -8.17
N GLY A 410 14.74 -19.92 -7.43
CA GLY A 410 14.98 -20.80 -6.27
C GLY A 410 14.86 -20.10 -4.94
N VAL A 411 15.77 -20.40 -4.02
CA VAL A 411 15.69 -19.98 -2.60
C VAL A 411 16.97 -19.27 -2.20
N ALA A 412 16.87 -18.17 -1.46
CA ALA A 412 18.04 -17.50 -0.88
C ALA A 412 17.98 -17.45 0.66
N SER A 413 19.11 -17.76 1.32
CA SER A 413 19.28 -17.57 2.75
C SER A 413 19.94 -16.23 3.03
N ILE A 414 19.37 -15.48 3.98
CA ILE A 414 19.76 -14.12 4.35
C ILE A 414 20.17 -14.11 5.82
N ARG A 415 21.26 -13.43 6.15
CA ARG A 415 21.68 -13.10 7.50
C ARG A 415 22.23 -11.68 7.55
N ASN A 416 21.90 -10.94 8.61
CA ASN A 416 22.37 -9.57 8.81
C ASN A 416 22.11 -8.67 7.57
N ASN A 417 20.95 -8.77 7.00
CA ASN A 417 20.53 -8.04 5.78
C ASN A 417 21.45 -8.28 4.56
N SER A 418 22.03 -9.47 4.45
CA SER A 418 22.89 -9.88 3.34
C SER A 418 22.55 -11.30 2.91
N VAL A 419 22.46 -11.53 1.60
CA VAL A 419 22.28 -12.88 1.03
C VAL A 419 23.56 -13.68 1.25
N GLN A 420 23.46 -14.81 1.91
CA GLN A 420 24.58 -15.70 2.21
C GLN A 420 24.73 -16.79 1.15
N THR A 421 23.62 -17.38 0.75
CA THR A 421 23.61 -18.54 -0.14
C THR A 421 22.36 -18.53 -1.01
N PHE A 422 22.54 -18.79 -2.30
CA PHE A 422 21.45 -19.17 -3.20
C PHE A 422 21.40 -20.69 -3.32
N TYR A 423 20.20 -21.25 -3.15
CA TYR A 423 19.94 -22.68 -3.32
C TYR A 423 19.19 -22.93 -4.62
N ASP A 424 19.77 -23.76 -5.47
CA ASP A 424 19.20 -24.22 -6.74
C ASP A 424 19.47 -25.72 -6.95
N ALA A 425 19.24 -26.24 -8.15
CA ALA A 425 19.47 -27.65 -8.46
C ALA A 425 20.94 -28.07 -8.26
N SER A 426 21.89 -27.17 -8.49
CA SER A 426 23.34 -27.49 -8.51
C SER A 426 23.92 -27.75 -7.12
N ASN A 427 23.42 -27.07 -6.09
CA ASN A 427 23.96 -27.16 -4.73
C ASN A 427 23.01 -27.81 -3.69
N THR A 428 21.86 -28.29 -4.15
CA THR A 428 20.90 -29.04 -3.32
C THR A 428 20.88 -30.55 -3.59
N GLY A 429 21.88 -31.04 -4.34
CA GLY A 429 21.91 -32.45 -4.76
C GLY A 429 20.73 -32.83 -5.65
N GLY A 430 20.18 -31.90 -6.39
CA GLY A 430 19.02 -32.09 -7.26
C GLY A 430 17.67 -32.13 -6.51
N ALA A 431 17.61 -31.73 -5.25
CA ALA A 431 16.35 -31.70 -4.50
C ALA A 431 15.39 -30.59 -5.00
N LEU A 432 15.92 -29.45 -5.43
CA LEU A 432 15.15 -28.41 -6.10
C LEU A 432 15.18 -28.70 -7.61
N VAL A 433 14.07 -29.20 -8.15
CA VAL A 433 13.96 -29.65 -9.55
C VAL A 433 13.35 -28.51 -10.39
N PRO A 434 14.13 -27.91 -11.30
CA PRO A 434 13.60 -26.84 -12.15
C PRO A 434 12.67 -27.37 -13.23
N TYR A 435 11.76 -26.51 -13.68
CA TYR A 435 11.09 -26.68 -14.96
C TYR A 435 12.09 -26.47 -16.09
N SER A 436 12.13 -27.37 -17.05
CA SER A 436 13.02 -27.28 -18.21
C SER A 436 12.28 -27.59 -19.51
N SER A 437 12.48 -26.76 -20.54
CA SER A 437 11.95 -26.95 -21.88
C SER A 437 13.00 -26.44 -22.88
N GLY A 438 13.68 -27.37 -23.55
CA GLY A 438 14.82 -27.06 -24.42
C GLY A 438 15.97 -26.44 -23.62
N SER A 439 16.46 -25.27 -24.03
CA SER A 439 17.51 -24.50 -23.34
C SER A 439 16.96 -23.65 -22.20
N TYR A 440 15.65 -23.59 -22.02
CA TYR A 440 15.00 -22.80 -20.97
C TYR A 440 14.87 -23.60 -19.68
N SER A 441 15.36 -23.05 -18.59
CA SER A 441 15.27 -23.66 -17.25
C SER A 441 14.93 -22.61 -16.22
N ARG A 442 13.90 -22.86 -15.39
CA ARG A 442 13.49 -21.98 -14.30
C ARG A 442 13.11 -22.78 -13.05
N LEU A 443 13.49 -22.25 -11.91
CA LEU A 443 13.15 -22.79 -10.61
C LEU A 443 12.07 -21.91 -9.96
N ASN A 444 10.81 -22.19 -10.28
CA ASN A 444 9.66 -21.40 -9.81
C ASN A 444 9.33 -21.77 -8.36
N THR A 445 10.00 -21.15 -7.41
CA THR A 445 9.74 -21.37 -5.99
C THR A 445 8.59 -20.47 -5.53
N GLY A 446 7.47 -21.09 -5.14
CA GLY A 446 6.24 -20.36 -4.77
C GLY A 446 6.11 -20.08 -3.27
N ALA A 447 6.67 -20.96 -2.41
CA ALA A 447 6.57 -20.80 -0.97
C ALA A 447 7.75 -21.41 -0.23
N VAL A 448 8.04 -20.86 0.95
CA VAL A 448 9.02 -21.37 1.92
C VAL A 448 8.42 -21.27 3.34
N GLU A 449 8.60 -22.32 4.15
CA GLU A 449 8.11 -22.30 5.53
C GLU A 449 8.99 -23.17 6.43
N PHE A 450 9.32 -22.72 7.64
CA PHE A 450 10.04 -23.52 8.63
C PHE A 450 9.06 -24.23 9.55
N ASP A 451 9.31 -25.52 9.80
CA ASP A 451 8.65 -26.19 10.91
C ASP A 451 9.35 -25.90 12.26
N ARG A 452 8.72 -26.31 13.37
CA ARG A 452 9.24 -26.08 14.73
C ARG A 452 10.59 -26.76 15.02
N GLN A 453 10.98 -27.71 14.20
CA GLN A 453 12.25 -28.45 14.29
C GLN A 453 13.36 -27.72 13.46
N GLY A 454 13.05 -26.61 12.82
CA GLY A 454 14.00 -25.87 11.97
C GLY A 454 14.22 -26.49 10.60
N ASN A 455 13.35 -27.41 10.17
CA ASN A 455 13.35 -27.86 8.80
C ASN A 455 12.68 -26.85 7.90
N LEU A 456 13.35 -26.47 6.80
CA LEU A 456 12.79 -25.58 5.78
C LEU A 456 12.05 -26.41 4.72
N TRP A 457 10.77 -26.22 4.61
CA TRP A 457 9.93 -26.75 3.54
C TRP A 457 9.85 -25.75 2.40
N THR A 458 10.01 -26.23 1.17
CA THR A 458 10.06 -25.41 -0.04
C THR A 458 9.11 -26.00 -1.08
N LEU A 459 8.26 -25.14 -1.64
CA LEU A 459 7.32 -25.51 -2.69
C LEU A 459 7.81 -25.02 -4.04
N VAL A 460 7.96 -25.93 -4.99
CA VAL A 460 8.46 -25.66 -6.35
C VAL A 460 7.37 -25.94 -7.37
N SER A 461 6.96 -24.94 -8.10
CA SER A 461 5.95 -25.03 -9.14
C SER A 461 6.53 -25.60 -10.45
N HIS A 462 5.68 -26.22 -11.26
CA HIS A 462 6.06 -26.88 -12.53
C HIS A 462 7.15 -27.95 -12.37
N SER A 463 7.19 -28.62 -11.22
CA SER A 463 8.20 -29.62 -10.88
C SER A 463 7.61 -31.01 -10.72
N THR A 464 8.38 -32.05 -11.05
CA THR A 464 8.07 -33.45 -10.71
C THR A 464 8.24 -33.74 -9.22
N ASN A 465 8.98 -32.88 -8.52
CA ASN A 465 9.20 -32.92 -7.08
C ASN A 465 8.80 -31.58 -6.50
N ALA A 466 7.48 -31.31 -6.45
CA ALA A 466 6.98 -29.99 -6.04
C ALA A 466 7.28 -29.63 -4.56
N LEU A 467 7.60 -30.59 -3.72
CA LEU A 467 7.92 -30.36 -2.32
C LEU A 467 9.36 -30.78 -2.02
N ALA A 468 10.14 -29.89 -1.42
CA ALA A 468 11.51 -30.15 -0.96
C ALA A 468 11.69 -29.74 0.52
N LEU A 469 12.70 -30.33 1.15
CA LEU A 469 13.01 -30.17 2.56
C LEU A 469 14.51 -29.95 2.73
N ARG A 470 14.91 -28.86 3.41
CA ARG A 470 16.25 -28.67 3.96
C ARG A 470 16.21 -28.95 5.46
N GLN A 471 17.02 -29.91 5.93
CA GLN A 471 17.16 -30.18 7.34
C GLN A 471 18.10 -29.16 8.04
N PRO A 472 18.07 -29.03 9.37
CA PRO A 472 18.96 -28.13 10.11
C PRO A 472 20.46 -28.39 9.88
N ASN A 473 20.83 -29.61 9.54
CA ASN A 473 22.22 -30.00 9.22
C ASN A 473 22.64 -29.57 7.78
N GLY A 474 21.74 -28.89 7.05
CA GLY A 474 21.99 -28.43 5.68
C GLY A 474 21.70 -29.45 4.58
N SER A 475 21.36 -30.70 4.90
CA SER A 475 21.02 -31.70 3.88
C SER A 475 19.66 -31.44 3.25
N TRP A 476 19.56 -31.68 1.93
CA TRP A 476 18.34 -31.52 1.16
C TRP A 476 17.72 -32.87 0.79
N LYS A 477 16.40 -32.88 0.71
CA LYS A 477 15.59 -34.00 0.25
C LYS A 477 14.38 -33.46 -0.50
N SER A 478 13.93 -34.16 -1.56
CA SER A 478 12.68 -33.84 -2.25
C SER A 478 11.71 -35.01 -2.24
N PHE A 479 10.46 -34.71 -2.54
CA PHE A 479 9.36 -35.66 -2.56
C PHE A 479 8.73 -35.65 -3.95
N SER A 480 8.70 -36.82 -4.59
CA SER A 480 8.09 -36.95 -5.91
C SER A 480 6.59 -36.73 -5.88
N THR A 481 6.11 -35.90 -6.77
CA THR A 481 4.68 -35.64 -6.98
C THR A 481 4.07 -36.49 -8.11
N MET A 482 4.86 -37.39 -8.71
CA MET A 482 4.44 -38.28 -9.80
C MET A 482 3.11 -39.01 -9.58
N PRO A 483 2.78 -39.51 -8.35
CA PRO A 483 1.47 -40.12 -8.12
C PRO A 483 0.28 -39.19 -8.39
N LEU A 484 0.48 -37.87 -8.37
CA LEU A 484 -0.58 -36.85 -8.57
C LEU A 484 -0.45 -36.10 -9.88
N GLY A 485 0.74 -36.11 -10.51
CA GLY A 485 1.03 -35.43 -11.76
C GLY A 485 2.50 -35.12 -11.97
N ASN A 486 2.90 -34.97 -13.22
CA ASN A 486 4.29 -34.77 -13.62
C ASN A 486 4.77 -33.32 -13.46
N SER A 487 3.83 -32.38 -13.31
CA SER A 487 4.14 -30.95 -13.22
C SER A 487 2.97 -30.29 -12.51
N LEU A 488 3.13 -29.99 -11.22
CA LEU A 488 2.11 -29.29 -10.46
C LEU A 488 2.35 -27.78 -10.50
N GLU A 489 1.31 -27.03 -10.81
CA GLU A 489 1.31 -25.58 -10.72
C GLU A 489 0.83 -25.20 -9.31
N VAL A 490 1.78 -24.85 -8.42
CA VAL A 490 1.55 -24.66 -6.97
C VAL A 490 2.30 -23.44 -6.47
N ASP A 491 1.70 -22.69 -5.51
CA ASP A 491 2.26 -21.45 -5.01
C ASP A 491 2.01 -21.13 -3.53
N LYS A 492 1.12 -21.87 -2.83
CA LYS A 492 0.82 -21.65 -1.41
C LYS A 492 1.08 -22.92 -0.61
N LEU A 493 1.80 -22.76 0.50
CA LEU A 493 2.14 -23.84 1.44
C LEU A 493 1.61 -23.50 2.85
N LEU A 494 1.10 -24.49 3.55
CA LEU A 494 0.72 -24.39 4.95
C LEU A 494 1.22 -25.62 5.69
N LEU A 495 2.00 -25.42 6.73
CA LEU A 495 2.41 -26.46 7.67
C LEU A 495 1.37 -26.60 8.78
N ASP A 496 0.63 -27.70 8.76
CA ASP A 496 -0.38 -28.01 9.77
C ASP A 496 0.29 -28.20 11.14
N SER A 497 0.00 -27.31 12.06
CA SER A 497 0.63 -27.26 13.38
C SER A 497 0.22 -28.42 14.32
N ILE A 498 -0.88 -29.13 14.01
CA ILE A 498 -1.44 -30.24 14.81
C ILE A 498 -1.01 -31.58 14.26
N THR A 499 -1.18 -31.81 12.96
CA THR A 499 -0.89 -33.09 12.32
C THR A 499 0.55 -33.19 11.80
N GLY A 500 1.18 -32.06 11.57
CA GLY A 500 2.45 -31.97 10.86
C GLY A 500 2.33 -32.19 9.35
N TYR A 501 1.12 -32.25 8.80
CA TYR A 501 0.91 -32.37 7.36
C TYR A 501 1.28 -31.08 6.63
N LYS A 502 1.58 -31.19 5.34
CA LYS A 502 1.92 -30.08 4.45
C LYS A 502 0.79 -29.95 3.44
N TRP A 503 0.00 -28.91 3.59
CA TRP A 503 -1.09 -28.57 2.68
C TRP A 503 -0.59 -27.55 1.68
N PHE A 504 -0.90 -27.72 0.41
CA PHE A 504 -0.53 -26.76 -0.62
C PHE A 504 -1.59 -26.63 -1.71
N LEU A 505 -1.69 -25.45 -2.26
CA LEU A 505 -2.68 -25.12 -3.27
C LEU A 505 -2.11 -25.27 -4.67
N GLY A 506 -2.95 -25.80 -5.57
CA GLY A 506 -2.68 -25.86 -6.99
C GLY A 506 -3.64 -24.97 -7.79
N ARG A 507 -3.17 -24.45 -8.90
CA ARG A 507 -3.94 -23.58 -9.81
C ARG A 507 -5.27 -24.19 -10.27
N SER A 508 -5.37 -25.49 -10.40
CA SER A 508 -6.52 -26.22 -10.95
C SER A 508 -7.57 -26.63 -9.91
N ASN A 509 -7.84 -25.78 -8.91
CA ASN A 509 -8.86 -26.05 -7.87
C ASN A 509 -8.57 -27.28 -7.01
N VAL A 510 -7.33 -27.69 -6.92
CA VAL A 510 -6.89 -28.86 -6.19
C VAL A 510 -6.08 -28.48 -4.99
N ILE A 511 -6.46 -29.05 -3.85
CA ILE A 511 -5.67 -28.97 -2.63
C ILE A 511 -4.88 -30.27 -2.52
N TYR A 512 -3.59 -30.15 -2.32
CA TYR A 512 -2.70 -31.28 -2.07
C TYR A 512 -2.31 -31.35 -0.61
N VAL A 513 -2.05 -32.57 -0.14
CA VAL A 513 -1.57 -32.81 1.21
C VAL A 513 -0.46 -33.85 1.21
N HIS A 514 0.62 -33.60 1.98
CA HIS A 514 1.73 -34.51 2.19
C HIS A 514 1.92 -34.79 3.67
N ASP A 515 2.18 -36.04 4.06
CA ASP A 515 2.32 -36.47 5.46
C ASP A 515 3.66 -36.09 6.11
N GLY A 516 4.54 -35.47 5.38
CA GLY A 516 5.91 -35.13 5.82
C GLY A 516 6.91 -36.29 5.69
N LYS A 517 6.46 -37.46 5.27
CA LYS A 517 7.29 -38.71 5.18
C LYS A 517 7.35 -39.23 3.74
N SER A 518 6.27 -39.78 3.23
CA SER A 518 6.25 -40.46 1.93
C SER A 518 4.88 -40.50 1.25
N LYS A 519 3.81 -40.12 1.96
CA LYS A 519 2.46 -40.18 1.40
C LYS A 519 2.00 -38.79 0.93
N MET A 520 1.39 -38.75 -0.23
CA MET A 520 0.77 -37.57 -0.82
C MET A 520 -0.63 -37.91 -1.31
N ALA A 521 -1.57 -37.02 -1.11
CA ALA A 521 -2.93 -37.17 -1.58
C ALA A 521 -3.47 -35.83 -2.14
N ARG A 522 -4.57 -35.90 -2.85
CA ARG A 522 -5.33 -34.72 -3.28
C ARG A 522 -6.72 -34.73 -2.71
N VAL A 523 -7.22 -33.57 -2.32
CA VAL A 523 -8.63 -33.37 -1.99
C VAL A 523 -9.40 -33.29 -3.31
N ASN A 524 -10.30 -34.25 -3.56
CA ASN A 524 -11.05 -34.28 -4.82
C ASN A 524 -12.20 -33.27 -4.80
N PRO A 525 -12.23 -32.32 -5.70
CA PRO A 525 -13.33 -31.37 -5.80
C PRO A 525 -14.68 -32.03 -6.12
N ASN A 526 -14.66 -33.22 -6.76
CA ASN A 526 -15.86 -33.93 -7.21
C ASN A 526 -16.37 -35.01 -6.23
N HIS A 527 -15.75 -35.13 -5.04
CA HIS A 527 -16.15 -36.13 -4.04
C HIS A 527 -16.56 -35.46 -2.74
N GLY A 528 -17.75 -34.86 -2.73
CA GLY A 528 -18.31 -34.26 -1.50
C GLY A 528 -17.58 -33.01 -1.02
N SER A 529 -16.54 -32.59 -1.72
CA SER A 529 -15.65 -31.48 -1.30
C SER A 529 -16.29 -30.10 -1.48
N LYS A 530 -17.43 -29.97 -2.18
CA LYS A 530 -18.06 -28.68 -2.47
C LYS A 530 -17.15 -27.65 -3.16
N LEU A 531 -16.04 -28.11 -3.76
CA LEU A 531 -15.10 -27.26 -4.51
C LEU A 531 -15.34 -27.26 -6.02
N GLU A 532 -16.36 -27.95 -6.48
CA GLU A 532 -16.70 -28.07 -7.91
C GLU A 532 -16.71 -26.68 -8.59
N THR A 533 -15.88 -26.54 -9.62
CA THR A 533 -15.75 -25.30 -10.39
C THR A 533 -15.27 -24.07 -9.62
N GLN A 534 -14.76 -24.19 -8.40
CA GLN A 534 -14.30 -23.08 -7.57
C GLN A 534 -12.79 -23.03 -7.48
N THR A 535 -12.20 -21.87 -7.71
CA THR A 535 -10.77 -21.64 -7.51
C THR A 535 -10.48 -21.39 -6.04
N VAL A 536 -9.55 -22.13 -5.46
CA VAL A 536 -9.05 -21.89 -4.09
C VAL A 536 -7.92 -20.88 -4.16
N THR A 537 -8.05 -19.80 -3.43
CA THR A 537 -7.14 -18.64 -3.47
C THR A 537 -6.37 -18.43 -2.17
N ALA A 538 -6.92 -18.91 -1.05
CA ALA A 538 -6.32 -18.75 0.26
C ALA A 538 -6.51 -20.02 1.12
N LEU A 539 -5.55 -20.28 2.00
CA LEU A 539 -5.55 -21.40 2.93
C LEU A 539 -4.92 -20.96 4.25
N VAL A 540 -5.60 -21.18 5.37
CA VAL A 540 -5.09 -20.91 6.70
C VAL A 540 -5.61 -21.94 7.70
N GLN A 541 -4.81 -22.29 8.72
CA GLN A 541 -5.24 -23.11 9.85
C GLN A 541 -5.71 -22.21 11.00
N ASP A 542 -6.87 -22.50 11.55
CA ASP A 542 -7.35 -21.83 12.76
C ASP A 542 -6.79 -22.50 14.04
N GLN A 543 -6.99 -21.85 15.18
CA GLN A 543 -6.44 -22.32 16.46
C GLN A 543 -7.07 -23.63 16.96
N ASN A 544 -8.17 -24.07 16.35
CA ASN A 544 -8.81 -25.36 16.63
C ASN A 544 -8.33 -26.47 15.67
N GLY A 545 -7.46 -26.13 14.71
CA GLY A 545 -6.94 -27.05 13.71
C GLY A 545 -7.79 -27.19 12.45
N ASN A 546 -8.87 -26.43 12.34
CA ASN A 546 -9.66 -26.39 11.12
C ASN A 546 -8.93 -25.63 10.01
N LEU A 547 -9.03 -26.12 8.77
CA LEU A 547 -8.45 -25.46 7.61
C LEU A 547 -9.50 -24.61 6.92
N TRP A 548 -9.30 -23.32 6.92
CA TRP A 548 -10.17 -22.34 6.25
C TRP A 548 -9.67 -22.06 4.85
N LEU A 549 -10.56 -22.12 3.90
CA LEU A 549 -10.30 -21.96 2.48
C LEU A 549 -11.03 -20.74 1.94
N GLY A 550 -10.30 -19.84 1.29
CA GLY A 550 -10.87 -18.80 0.45
C GLY A 550 -11.09 -19.34 -0.96
N THR A 551 -12.23 -19.05 -1.53
CA THR A 551 -12.53 -19.39 -2.91
C THR A 551 -13.12 -18.21 -3.66
N ASN A 552 -13.19 -18.30 -4.99
CA ASN A 552 -13.91 -17.30 -5.80
C ASN A 552 -15.44 -17.30 -5.58
N LYS A 553 -15.95 -18.14 -4.67
CA LYS A 553 -17.37 -18.23 -4.26
C LYS A 553 -17.47 -18.47 -2.75
N GLY A 554 -16.87 -17.58 -1.97
CA GLY A 554 -16.96 -17.56 -0.53
C GLY A 554 -15.99 -18.48 0.21
N LEU A 555 -16.30 -18.72 1.46
CA LEU A 555 -15.49 -19.46 2.41
C LEU A 555 -15.89 -20.93 2.50
N LYS A 556 -14.90 -21.78 2.70
CA LYS A 556 -15.05 -23.22 2.97
C LYS A 556 -14.19 -23.62 4.15
N VAL A 557 -14.52 -24.76 4.78
CA VAL A 557 -13.73 -25.31 5.90
C VAL A 557 -13.54 -26.82 5.74
N ILE A 558 -12.33 -27.29 6.05
CA ILE A 558 -12.03 -28.70 6.28
C ILE A 558 -11.90 -28.89 7.79
N TYR A 559 -12.86 -29.62 8.39
CA TYR A 559 -12.88 -29.88 9.84
C TYR A 559 -12.08 -31.11 10.23
N ASP A 560 -11.86 -32.03 9.32
CA ASP A 560 -11.27 -33.34 9.56
C ASP A 560 -9.96 -33.57 8.81
N GLY A 561 -9.15 -32.53 8.66
CA GLY A 561 -7.84 -32.59 7.98
C GLY A 561 -6.92 -33.72 8.45
N TYR A 562 -7.01 -34.11 9.73
CA TYR A 562 -6.27 -35.23 10.30
C TYR A 562 -6.62 -36.60 9.66
N LYS A 563 -7.76 -36.71 8.97
CA LYS A 563 -8.17 -37.91 8.25
C LYS A 563 -7.56 -38.02 6.84
N ALA A 564 -6.75 -37.09 6.42
CA ALA A 564 -6.29 -36.98 5.03
C ALA A 564 -5.71 -38.28 4.44
N PHE A 565 -5.17 -39.18 5.28
CA PHE A 565 -4.58 -40.45 4.87
C PHE A 565 -5.25 -41.71 5.51
N GLN A 566 -6.46 -41.58 6.01
CA GLN A 566 -7.13 -42.72 6.68
C GLN A 566 -7.41 -43.90 5.74
N ASN A 567 -7.63 -43.63 4.42
CA ASN A 567 -7.83 -44.68 3.42
C ASN A 567 -6.52 -45.24 2.85
N GLY A 568 -5.38 -44.83 3.36
CA GLY A 568 -4.08 -45.49 3.19
C GLY A 568 -3.21 -45.00 2.04
N GLY A 569 -3.74 -44.36 1.00
CA GLY A 569 -3.06 -44.29 -0.30
C GLY A 569 -2.02 -43.20 -0.49
N ASN A 570 -0.96 -43.58 -1.22
CA ASN A 570 -0.06 -42.65 -1.87
C ASN A 570 -0.59 -42.35 -3.30
N GLY A 571 -0.88 -41.10 -3.61
CA GLY A 571 -1.46 -40.69 -4.90
C GLY A 571 -2.98 -40.84 -5.02
N GLU A 572 -3.66 -41.22 -3.95
CA GLU A 572 -5.11 -41.39 -3.93
C GLU A 572 -5.85 -40.12 -3.55
N VAL A 573 -7.16 -40.16 -3.75
CA VAL A 573 -8.06 -39.11 -3.31
C VAL A 573 -8.20 -39.15 -1.79
N SER A 574 -7.91 -38.04 -1.13
CA SER A 574 -8.09 -37.89 0.32
C SER A 574 -9.58 -38.02 0.68
N PRO A 575 -9.91 -38.69 1.81
CA PRO A 575 -11.29 -38.81 2.28
C PRO A 575 -11.85 -37.52 2.90
N VAL A 576 -11.02 -36.50 3.11
CA VAL A 576 -11.48 -35.22 3.67
C VAL A 576 -12.40 -34.48 2.70
N SER A 577 -13.35 -33.73 3.24
CA SER A 577 -14.28 -32.94 2.49
C SER A 577 -14.23 -31.45 2.87
N CYS A 578 -14.48 -30.59 1.89
CA CYS A 578 -14.63 -29.16 2.12
C CYS A 578 -16.11 -28.86 2.36
N SER A 579 -16.41 -28.26 3.49
CA SER A 579 -17.78 -27.90 3.88
C SER A 579 -18.05 -26.42 3.62
N ASN A 580 -19.26 -26.09 3.17
CA ASN A 580 -19.76 -24.73 3.23
C ASN A 580 -20.11 -24.36 4.67
N ILE A 581 -19.96 -23.11 5.03
CA ILE A 581 -20.51 -22.56 6.27
C ILE A 581 -21.89 -22.02 5.91
N THR A 582 -22.93 -22.51 6.59
CA THR A 582 -24.31 -22.05 6.36
C THR A 582 -24.68 -21.04 7.42
N ILE A 583 -25.20 -19.91 6.97
CA ILE A 583 -25.82 -18.91 7.82
C ILE A 583 -27.33 -19.03 7.66
N THR A 584 -28.04 -19.13 8.79
CA THR A 584 -29.50 -19.13 8.79
C THR A 584 -30.02 -17.81 9.33
N ASN A 585 -30.76 -17.08 8.50
CA ASN A 585 -31.40 -15.82 8.87
C ASN A 585 -32.91 -15.97 8.71
N GLY A 586 -33.61 -16.27 9.80
CA GLY A 586 -35.01 -16.60 9.78
C GLY A 586 -35.31 -17.92 9.03
N GLU A 587 -36.14 -17.88 8.00
CA GLU A 587 -36.47 -19.05 7.18
C GLU A 587 -35.47 -19.31 6.04
N PHE A 588 -34.53 -18.38 5.80
CA PHE A 588 -33.60 -18.50 4.70
C PHE A 588 -32.23 -18.96 5.22
N SER A 589 -31.62 -19.87 4.46
CA SER A 589 -30.23 -20.31 4.70
C SER A 589 -29.41 -20.03 3.46
N GLU A 590 -28.27 -19.39 3.64
CA GLU A 590 -27.31 -19.11 2.59
C GLU A 590 -25.90 -19.54 3.01
N TYR A 591 -25.00 -19.65 2.05
CA TYR A 591 -23.60 -19.93 2.34
C TYR A 591 -22.85 -18.63 2.65
N LEU A 592 -22.01 -18.69 3.68
CA LEU A 592 -21.19 -17.57 4.13
C LEU A 592 -20.38 -16.99 2.97
N MET A 593 -20.61 -15.70 2.68
CA MET A 593 -19.90 -14.94 1.64
C MET A 593 -20.00 -15.57 0.23
N ALA A 594 -21.11 -16.24 -0.10
CA ALA A 594 -21.29 -17.01 -1.35
C ALA A 594 -21.06 -16.20 -2.64
N TYR A 595 -21.22 -14.89 -2.57
CA TYR A 595 -21.08 -13.96 -3.70
C TYR A 595 -19.73 -13.22 -3.71
N GLU A 596 -18.89 -13.46 -2.70
CA GLU A 596 -17.58 -12.82 -2.58
C GLU A 596 -16.46 -13.70 -3.14
N SER A 597 -15.56 -13.10 -3.90
CA SER A 597 -14.30 -13.72 -4.29
C SER A 597 -13.25 -13.42 -3.20
N ILE A 598 -12.91 -14.44 -2.43
CA ILE A 598 -11.95 -14.31 -1.33
C ILE A 598 -10.54 -14.30 -1.90
N THR A 599 -9.70 -13.40 -1.43
CA THR A 599 -8.31 -13.26 -1.89
C THR A 599 -7.29 -13.63 -0.82
N ALA A 600 -7.60 -13.36 0.45
CA ALA A 600 -6.72 -13.63 1.58
C ALA A 600 -7.52 -13.91 2.86
N ILE A 601 -6.95 -14.75 3.73
CA ILE A 601 -7.51 -15.03 5.07
C ILE A 601 -6.36 -15.08 6.06
N VAL A 602 -6.52 -14.42 7.23
CA VAL A 602 -5.63 -14.59 8.38
C VAL A 602 -6.45 -14.75 9.67
N VAL A 603 -5.87 -15.44 10.64
CA VAL A 603 -6.52 -15.73 11.93
C VAL A 603 -5.86 -14.89 13.02
N ASP A 604 -6.65 -14.21 13.84
CA ASP A 604 -6.12 -13.39 14.93
C ASP A 604 -6.01 -14.16 16.26
N GLY A 605 -5.45 -13.49 17.28
CA GLY A 605 -5.23 -14.08 18.60
C GLY A 605 -6.50 -14.55 19.32
N ALA A 606 -7.68 -14.09 18.92
CA ALA A 606 -8.98 -14.55 19.40
C ALA A 606 -9.65 -15.60 18.49
N ASN A 607 -8.89 -16.19 17.58
CA ASN A 607 -9.37 -17.16 16.60
C ASN A 607 -10.40 -16.59 15.60
N ARG A 608 -10.53 -15.25 15.47
CA ARG A 608 -11.40 -14.60 14.51
C ARG A 608 -10.75 -14.61 13.13
N LYS A 609 -11.53 -14.50 12.06
CA LYS A 609 -11.02 -14.56 10.69
C LYS A 609 -11.10 -13.17 10.05
N TRP A 610 -9.95 -12.63 9.70
CA TRP A 610 -9.86 -11.48 8.80
C TRP A 610 -9.87 -12.00 7.37
N VAL A 611 -10.81 -11.49 6.57
CA VAL A 611 -11.07 -11.99 5.21
C VAL A 611 -11.01 -10.83 4.24
N GLY A 612 -10.07 -10.91 3.31
CA GLY A 612 -9.95 -9.99 2.19
C GLY A 612 -10.68 -10.51 0.96
N THR A 613 -11.29 -9.60 0.21
CA THR A 613 -12.06 -9.92 -0.99
C THR A 613 -11.56 -9.15 -2.21
N ALA A 614 -11.96 -9.59 -3.39
CA ALA A 614 -11.57 -8.95 -4.64
C ALA A 614 -12.28 -7.60 -4.89
N ASN A 615 -13.48 -7.38 -4.33
CA ASN A 615 -14.28 -6.18 -4.58
C ASN A 615 -15.16 -5.73 -3.39
N GLY A 616 -15.25 -6.52 -2.33
CA GLY A 616 -16.12 -6.24 -1.17
C GLY A 616 -15.36 -5.66 0.03
N GLY A 617 -14.06 -5.42 -0.08
CA GLY A 617 -13.25 -4.88 1.02
C GLY A 617 -12.77 -5.94 2.01
N LEU A 618 -12.66 -5.54 3.28
CA LEU A 618 -12.09 -6.32 4.38
C LEU A 618 -13.16 -6.65 5.43
N TYR A 619 -13.28 -7.92 5.76
CA TYR A 619 -14.23 -8.41 6.78
C TYR A 619 -13.50 -8.97 7.99
N LEU A 620 -14.08 -8.79 9.18
CA LEU A 620 -13.74 -9.53 10.40
C LEU A 620 -14.92 -10.41 10.78
N LEU A 621 -14.71 -11.71 10.80
CA LEU A 621 -15.70 -12.71 11.20
C LEU A 621 -15.38 -13.27 12.60
N SER A 622 -16.41 -13.73 13.31
CA SER A 622 -16.28 -14.44 14.59
C SER A 622 -15.43 -15.70 14.47
N ALA A 623 -15.06 -16.30 15.60
CA ALA A 623 -14.22 -17.50 15.63
C ALA A 623 -14.80 -18.70 14.88
N ASN A 624 -16.13 -18.85 14.89
CA ASN A 624 -16.87 -19.87 14.12
C ASN A 624 -17.24 -19.43 12.69
N GLY A 625 -16.98 -18.15 12.35
CA GLY A 625 -17.25 -17.55 11.05
C GLY A 625 -18.70 -17.11 10.81
N ILE A 626 -19.62 -17.34 11.76
CA ILE A 626 -21.06 -17.09 11.54
C ILE A 626 -21.38 -15.60 11.62
N ASP A 627 -20.78 -14.87 12.57
CA ASP A 627 -21.06 -13.46 12.80
C ASP A 627 -20.05 -12.58 12.09
N GLN A 628 -20.55 -11.60 11.35
CA GLN A 628 -19.74 -10.51 10.83
C GLN A 628 -19.56 -9.46 11.93
N LEU A 629 -18.34 -9.30 12.41
CA LEU A 629 -18.00 -8.36 13.49
C LEU A 629 -17.68 -6.97 12.96
N GLU A 630 -16.94 -6.89 11.84
CA GLU A 630 -16.56 -5.65 11.17
C GLU A 630 -16.59 -5.84 9.66
N HIS A 631 -16.84 -4.74 8.94
CA HIS A 631 -16.74 -4.67 7.48
C HIS A 631 -16.21 -3.31 7.06
N PHE A 632 -15.04 -3.29 6.47
CA PHE A 632 -14.36 -2.08 6.01
C PHE A 632 -14.36 -2.01 4.49
N THR A 633 -14.82 -0.87 3.99
CA THR A 633 -14.81 -0.51 2.57
C THR A 633 -14.23 0.89 2.38
N VAL A 634 -13.93 1.27 1.15
CA VAL A 634 -13.51 2.65 0.83
C VAL A 634 -14.55 3.69 1.20
N ALA A 635 -15.82 3.30 1.30
CA ALA A 635 -16.94 4.19 1.61
C ALA A 635 -17.12 4.46 3.10
N ASN A 636 -16.74 3.50 3.98
CA ASN A 636 -16.99 3.60 5.41
C ASN A 636 -15.70 3.65 6.26
N SER A 637 -14.53 3.59 5.63
CA SER A 637 -13.26 3.54 6.33
C SER A 637 -12.12 4.23 5.53
N PRO A 638 -10.93 4.44 6.13
CA PRO A 638 -9.74 4.89 5.44
C PRO A 638 -9.17 3.90 4.42
N LEU A 639 -9.77 2.71 4.24
CA LEU A 639 -9.28 1.69 3.31
C LEU A 639 -9.01 2.28 1.92
N PHE A 640 -7.85 1.96 1.31
CA PHE A 640 -7.43 2.54 0.04
C PHE A 640 -8.21 1.98 -1.15
N SER A 641 -8.55 0.70 -1.10
CA SER A 641 -9.30 0.00 -2.14
C SER A 641 -10.11 -1.15 -1.56
N ASP A 642 -11.27 -1.44 -2.16
CA ASP A 642 -12.07 -2.63 -1.82
C ASP A 642 -11.47 -3.93 -2.38
N LYS A 643 -10.42 -3.82 -3.21
CA LYS A 643 -9.66 -4.96 -3.71
C LYS A 643 -8.49 -5.26 -2.78
N ILE A 644 -8.68 -6.25 -1.91
CA ILE A 644 -7.63 -6.76 -1.04
C ILE A 644 -6.80 -7.78 -1.81
N ILE A 645 -5.47 -7.68 -1.72
CA ILE A 645 -4.52 -8.60 -2.38
C ILE A 645 -3.92 -9.57 -1.35
N ALA A 646 -3.44 -9.04 -0.24
CA ALA A 646 -2.77 -9.83 0.80
C ALA A 646 -3.15 -9.33 2.19
N LEU A 647 -3.12 -10.24 3.16
CA LEU A 647 -3.30 -9.95 4.57
C LEU A 647 -2.13 -10.54 5.37
N GLY A 648 -1.69 -9.81 6.37
CA GLY A 648 -0.74 -10.28 7.37
C GLY A 648 -1.16 -9.80 8.75
N ILE A 649 -0.98 -10.61 9.77
CA ILE A 649 -1.30 -10.20 11.13
C ILE A 649 -0.09 -10.36 12.05
N ASN A 650 0.28 -9.29 12.73
CA ASN A 650 1.22 -9.36 13.81
C ASN A 650 0.44 -9.66 15.10
N GLU A 651 0.35 -10.91 15.46
CA GLU A 651 -0.43 -11.35 16.62
C GLU A 651 0.07 -10.74 17.94
N ARG A 652 1.35 -10.41 18.08
CA ARG A 652 1.91 -9.78 19.29
C ARG A 652 1.48 -8.34 19.46
N THR A 653 1.42 -7.60 18.36
CA THR A 653 0.94 -6.22 18.39
C THR A 653 -0.56 -6.12 18.17
N GLY A 654 -1.21 -7.06 17.48
CA GLY A 654 -2.59 -7.03 17.01
C GLY A 654 -2.77 -6.12 15.79
N GLU A 655 -1.68 -5.81 15.07
CA GLU A 655 -1.73 -5.07 13.83
C GLU A 655 -2.06 -5.99 12.67
N VAL A 656 -3.08 -5.63 11.91
CA VAL A 656 -3.50 -6.28 10.67
C VAL A 656 -2.98 -5.45 9.52
N TYR A 657 -2.06 -6.01 8.76
CA TYR A 657 -1.50 -5.42 7.54
C TYR A 657 -2.40 -5.79 6.38
N VAL A 658 -2.87 -4.80 5.66
CA VAL A 658 -3.85 -4.91 4.59
C VAL A 658 -3.23 -4.40 3.30
N GLY A 659 -2.82 -5.32 2.44
CA GLY A 659 -2.31 -5.02 1.10
C GLY A 659 -3.46 -4.92 0.10
N THR A 660 -3.52 -3.80 -0.61
CA THR A 660 -4.49 -3.51 -1.66
C THR A 660 -3.78 -3.26 -2.98
N ASP A 661 -4.52 -3.10 -4.08
CA ASP A 661 -3.96 -2.65 -5.36
C ASP A 661 -3.62 -1.14 -5.39
N ARG A 662 -3.73 -0.47 -4.24
CA ARG A 662 -3.41 0.95 -4.02
C ARG A 662 -2.41 1.15 -2.88
N GLY A 663 -1.66 0.10 -2.51
CA GLY A 663 -0.66 0.14 -1.46
C GLY A 663 -1.06 -0.57 -0.17
N LEU A 664 -0.22 -0.43 0.85
CA LEU A 664 -0.30 -1.11 2.13
C LEU A 664 -0.85 -0.20 3.22
N GLN A 665 -1.72 -0.75 4.06
CA GLN A 665 -2.22 -0.11 5.28
C GLN A 665 -2.14 -1.05 6.48
N VAL A 666 -2.18 -0.48 7.66
CA VAL A 666 -2.22 -1.22 8.92
C VAL A 666 -3.44 -0.78 9.72
N TYR A 667 -4.25 -1.75 10.11
CA TYR A 667 -5.34 -1.56 11.07
C TYR A 667 -4.96 -2.15 12.42
N ARG A 668 -5.16 -1.41 13.50
CA ARG A 668 -4.91 -1.89 14.85
C ARG A 668 -6.14 -2.61 15.39
N GLY A 669 -6.11 -3.94 15.35
CA GLY A 669 -7.20 -4.79 15.82
C GLY A 669 -7.31 -4.87 17.35
N THR A 670 -8.42 -5.45 17.80
CA THR A 670 -8.77 -5.61 19.24
C THR A 670 -8.24 -6.91 19.86
N ALA A 671 -7.61 -7.81 19.08
CA ALA A 671 -7.09 -9.08 19.57
C ALA A 671 -5.56 -9.16 19.44
N THR A 672 -4.93 -9.80 20.39
CA THR A 672 -3.49 -10.16 20.35
C THR A 672 -3.31 -11.62 20.72
N TYR A 673 -2.09 -12.15 20.50
CA TYR A 673 -1.74 -13.49 20.96
C TYR A 673 -1.96 -13.63 22.47
N ALA A 674 -2.60 -14.72 22.86
CA ALA A 674 -2.79 -15.09 24.25
C ALA A 674 -1.58 -15.85 24.80
N THR A 675 -1.12 -15.51 26.00
CA THR A 675 -0.09 -16.27 26.68
C THR A 675 -0.63 -17.64 27.12
N THR A 676 0.23 -18.65 27.17
CA THR A 676 -0.08 -19.98 27.75
C THR A 676 0.33 -20.09 29.22
N GLU A 677 1.18 -19.15 29.66
CA GLU A 677 1.69 -19.06 31.00
C GLU A 677 0.73 -18.23 31.89
N PRO A 678 0.80 -18.42 33.23
CA PRO A 678 0.07 -17.57 34.17
C PRO A 678 0.31 -16.07 33.93
N LEU A 679 -0.65 -15.24 34.35
CA LEU A 679 -0.61 -13.79 34.23
C LEU A 679 0.52 -13.20 35.11
N ASP A 680 1.72 -13.03 34.54
CA ASP A 680 2.84 -12.44 35.28
C ASP A 680 2.69 -10.91 35.38
N GLU A 681 2.23 -10.24 34.33
CA GLU A 681 2.05 -8.80 34.29
C GLU A 681 0.88 -8.41 33.38
N VAL A 682 -0.12 -7.77 33.96
CA VAL A 682 -1.22 -7.12 33.23
C VAL A 682 -1.00 -5.61 33.24
N TYR A 683 -1.06 -4.98 32.09
CA TYR A 683 -0.87 -3.53 31.95
C TYR A 683 -1.85 -2.91 30.97
N ALA A 684 -2.13 -1.61 31.15
CA ALA A 684 -3.03 -0.84 30.27
C ALA A 684 -2.26 0.18 29.44
N PHE A 685 -2.77 0.43 28.23
CA PHE A 685 -2.23 1.47 27.34
C PHE A 685 -3.38 2.14 26.55
N PRO A 686 -3.37 3.50 26.41
CA PRO A 686 -2.47 4.43 27.09
C PRO A 686 -2.71 4.49 28.59
N ASN A 687 -1.64 4.77 29.36
CA ASN A 687 -1.71 4.99 30.80
C ASN A 687 -0.59 5.97 31.20
N PRO A 688 -0.91 7.22 31.62
CA PRO A 688 -2.25 7.78 31.82
C PRO A 688 -3.05 7.99 30.53
N VAL A 689 -4.37 7.93 30.65
CA VAL A 689 -5.31 8.36 29.60
C VAL A 689 -5.47 9.87 29.69
N LYS A 690 -4.99 10.60 28.69
CA LYS A 690 -4.99 12.06 28.65
C LYS A 690 -6.36 12.63 28.22
N PRO A 691 -6.65 13.93 28.48
CA PRO A 691 -7.93 14.56 28.13
C PRO A 691 -8.26 14.56 26.64
N ASP A 692 -7.25 14.62 25.80
CA ASP A 692 -7.31 14.61 24.33
C ASP A 692 -7.43 13.21 23.70
N TYR A 693 -7.41 12.17 24.54
CA TYR A 693 -7.53 10.79 24.08
C TYR A 693 -8.97 10.27 24.21
N ASP A 694 -9.64 10.07 23.09
CA ASP A 694 -11.00 9.50 22.99
C ASP A 694 -11.01 8.04 22.47
N GLY A 695 -9.85 7.45 22.31
CA GLY A 695 -9.73 6.05 21.84
C GLY A 695 -9.95 5.02 22.95
N PRO A 696 -10.07 3.74 22.59
CA PRO A 696 -10.19 2.64 23.53
C PRO A 696 -8.87 2.37 24.28
N ILE A 697 -8.97 1.97 25.53
CA ILE A 697 -7.86 1.58 26.39
C ILE A 697 -7.62 0.08 26.21
N ALA A 698 -6.44 -0.30 25.73
CA ALA A 698 -6.05 -1.70 25.61
C ALA A 698 -5.45 -2.17 26.93
N ILE A 699 -5.90 -3.32 27.41
CA ILE A 699 -5.38 -4.01 28.59
C ILE A 699 -4.78 -5.32 28.10
N LYS A 700 -3.51 -5.55 28.34
CA LYS A 700 -2.73 -6.67 27.80
C LYS A 700 -2.17 -7.59 28.88
N GLY A 701 -1.75 -8.80 28.49
CA GLY A 701 -1.14 -9.79 29.37
C GLY A 701 -2.10 -10.90 29.76
N PHE A 702 -3.17 -11.14 28.98
CA PHE A 702 -4.16 -12.17 29.28
C PHE A 702 -3.81 -13.54 28.66
N THR A 703 -4.29 -14.58 29.34
CA THR A 703 -4.55 -15.88 28.74
C THR A 703 -5.85 -15.83 27.92
N ARG A 704 -6.06 -16.82 27.05
CA ARG A 704 -7.26 -16.88 26.21
C ARG A 704 -8.54 -16.87 27.07
N ASN A 705 -9.50 -16.02 26.68
CA ASN A 705 -10.79 -15.84 27.37
C ASN A 705 -10.67 -15.41 28.84
N GLY A 706 -9.56 -14.72 29.18
CA GLY A 706 -9.38 -14.15 30.52
C GLY A 706 -10.53 -13.21 30.91
N LEU A 707 -10.94 -13.24 32.17
CA LEU A 707 -12.00 -12.40 32.69
C LEU A 707 -11.43 -11.07 33.19
N VAL A 708 -12.13 -9.98 32.90
CA VAL A 708 -11.71 -8.60 33.24
C VAL A 708 -12.83 -7.88 33.97
N HIS A 709 -12.51 -7.39 35.19
CA HIS A 709 -13.38 -6.52 35.94
C HIS A 709 -12.67 -5.19 36.21
N ILE A 710 -13.29 -4.09 35.83
CA ILE A 710 -12.76 -2.75 36.06
C ILE A 710 -13.59 -2.09 37.16
N THR A 711 -12.90 -1.60 38.20
CA THR A 711 -13.53 -0.99 39.36
C THR A 711 -13.02 0.41 39.61
N ASP A 712 -13.78 1.20 40.33
CA ASP A 712 -13.31 2.44 40.96
C ASP A 712 -12.42 2.16 42.19
N ALA A 713 -11.92 3.21 42.83
CA ALA A 713 -11.06 3.10 44.01
C ALA A 713 -11.79 2.54 45.24
N SER A 714 -13.11 2.51 45.27
CA SER A 714 -13.93 1.93 46.34
C SER A 714 -14.27 0.45 46.11
N GLY A 715 -13.89 -0.10 44.93
CA GLY A 715 -14.14 -1.48 44.54
C GLY A 715 -15.49 -1.73 43.84
N HIS A 716 -16.22 -0.69 43.47
CA HIS A 716 -17.46 -0.84 42.69
C HIS A 716 -17.09 -1.22 41.26
N THR A 717 -17.66 -2.28 40.75
CA THR A 717 -17.45 -2.71 39.36
C THR A 717 -18.16 -1.77 38.42
N LEU A 718 -17.40 -1.15 37.52
CA LEU A 718 -17.87 -0.21 36.49
C LEU A 718 -18.03 -0.88 35.12
N PHE A 719 -17.17 -1.86 34.82
CA PHE A 719 -17.17 -2.53 33.53
C PHE A 719 -16.65 -3.96 33.66
N THR A 720 -17.19 -4.86 32.85
CA THR A 720 -16.75 -6.25 32.78
C THR A 720 -16.66 -6.68 31.33
N THR A 721 -15.62 -7.45 30.99
CA THR A 721 -15.43 -8.00 29.64
C THR A 721 -14.59 -9.26 29.71
N THR A 722 -14.43 -9.93 28.57
CA THR A 722 -13.49 -11.01 28.35
C THR A 722 -12.38 -10.59 27.39
N ALA A 723 -11.20 -11.17 27.57
CA ALA A 723 -10.08 -10.88 26.69
C ALA A 723 -10.26 -11.53 25.30
N ASN A 724 -9.98 -10.76 24.26
CA ASN A 724 -9.85 -11.21 22.88
C ASN A 724 -8.40 -11.70 22.66
N GLY A 725 -8.16 -13.01 22.86
CA GLY A 725 -6.80 -13.53 22.95
C GLY A 725 -6.09 -12.95 24.17
N GLY A 726 -4.94 -12.30 23.99
CA GLY A 726 -4.12 -11.70 25.05
C GLY A 726 -4.49 -10.26 25.44
N GLN A 727 -5.59 -9.68 24.91
CA GLN A 727 -5.95 -8.28 25.10
C GLN A 727 -7.44 -8.11 25.38
N ALA A 728 -7.78 -7.23 26.35
CA ALA A 728 -9.12 -6.73 26.56
C ALA A 728 -9.20 -5.24 26.21
N ILE A 729 -10.38 -4.76 25.87
CA ILE A 729 -10.62 -3.36 25.47
C ILE A 729 -11.63 -2.75 26.40
N TRP A 730 -11.33 -1.52 26.85
CA TRP A 730 -12.24 -0.68 27.61
C TRP A 730 -12.29 0.74 27.00
N ASP A 731 -13.47 1.25 26.76
CA ASP A 731 -13.70 2.58 26.20
C ASP A 731 -13.72 3.72 27.24
N GLY A 732 -13.38 3.43 28.50
CA GLY A 732 -13.44 4.40 29.59
C GLY A 732 -14.86 4.78 30.00
N ARG A 733 -15.84 3.87 29.80
CA ARG A 733 -17.23 4.05 30.15
C ARG A 733 -17.69 2.97 31.17
N THR A 734 -18.76 3.30 31.85
CA THR A 734 -19.47 2.33 32.71
C THR A 734 -20.34 1.39 31.86
N LEU A 735 -20.89 0.34 32.47
CA LEU A 735 -21.87 -0.54 31.83
C LEU A 735 -23.13 0.18 31.36
N GLN A 736 -23.44 1.36 31.90
CA GLN A 736 -24.55 2.22 31.50
C GLN A 736 -24.18 3.15 30.34
N GLY A 737 -22.91 3.20 29.92
CA GLY A 737 -22.41 4.02 28.82
C GLY A 737 -21.88 5.40 29.24
N ASP A 738 -21.89 5.73 30.55
CA ASP A 738 -21.39 7.02 31.04
C ASP A 738 -19.87 7.07 31.06
N LYS A 739 -19.26 8.16 30.59
CA LYS A 739 -17.82 8.38 30.70
C LYS A 739 -17.39 8.46 32.15
N VAL A 740 -16.36 7.71 32.55
CA VAL A 740 -15.84 7.75 33.92
C VAL A 740 -15.07 9.04 34.17
N ALA A 741 -15.02 9.52 35.42
CA ALA A 741 -14.33 10.75 35.83
C ALA A 741 -12.81 10.58 35.88
N SER A 742 -12.06 11.68 36.08
CA SER A 742 -10.63 11.63 36.42
C SER A 742 -10.40 10.82 37.68
N GLY A 743 -9.46 9.89 37.66
CA GLY A 743 -9.20 9.03 38.82
C GLY A 743 -8.34 7.81 38.47
N VAL A 744 -8.09 7.00 39.50
CA VAL A 744 -7.40 5.71 39.36
C VAL A 744 -8.44 4.59 39.35
N TYR A 745 -8.38 3.74 38.32
CA TYR A 745 -9.24 2.59 38.18
C TYR A 745 -8.40 1.31 38.27
N TYR A 746 -8.96 0.27 38.89
CA TYR A 746 -8.31 -1.00 39.07
C TYR A 746 -8.87 -2.01 38.07
N VAL A 747 -7.96 -2.72 37.43
CA VAL A 747 -8.28 -3.84 36.54
C VAL A 747 -7.99 -5.11 37.30
N PHE A 748 -9.01 -5.90 37.59
CA PHE A 748 -8.88 -7.25 38.13
C PHE A 748 -9.00 -8.22 36.98
N ALA A 749 -7.93 -8.97 36.76
CA ALA A 749 -7.79 -9.94 35.67
C ALA A 749 -7.71 -11.34 36.24
N SER A 750 -8.34 -12.30 35.57
CA SER A 750 -8.17 -13.73 35.88
C SER A 750 -8.14 -14.55 34.58
N ASP A 751 -7.68 -15.79 34.65
CA ASP A 751 -7.89 -16.75 33.57
C ASP A 751 -9.39 -17.12 33.43
N SER A 752 -9.72 -17.95 32.45
CA SER A 752 -11.11 -18.35 32.18
C SER A 752 -11.72 -19.21 33.29
N GLN A 753 -10.92 -19.76 34.20
CA GLN A 753 -11.37 -20.54 35.36
C GLN A 753 -11.44 -19.69 36.64
N GLY A 754 -10.85 -18.46 36.62
CA GLY A 754 -10.79 -17.57 37.78
C GLY A 754 -9.64 -17.85 38.75
N ASP A 755 -8.69 -18.74 38.40
CA ASP A 755 -7.63 -19.19 39.27
C ASP A 755 -6.42 -18.23 39.28
N ASN A 756 -5.80 -18.00 38.13
CA ASN A 756 -4.66 -17.09 37.99
C ASN A 756 -5.15 -15.64 37.97
N ARG A 757 -4.69 -14.82 38.91
CA ARG A 757 -5.19 -13.44 39.11
C ARG A 757 -4.08 -12.44 39.05
N ALA A 758 -4.36 -11.31 38.40
CA ALA A 758 -3.48 -10.15 38.33
C ALA A 758 -4.26 -8.86 38.52
N VAL A 759 -3.57 -7.79 38.93
CA VAL A 759 -4.18 -6.47 39.10
C VAL A 759 -3.33 -5.42 38.42
N ALA A 760 -3.98 -4.60 37.59
CA ALA A 760 -3.38 -3.42 36.98
C ALA A 760 -4.10 -2.14 37.41
N LYS A 761 -3.48 -1.00 37.14
CA LYS A 761 -4.07 0.34 37.42
C LYS A 761 -4.13 1.16 36.15
N ILE A 762 -5.21 1.92 36.01
CA ILE A 762 -5.39 2.88 34.91
C ILE A 762 -5.61 4.26 35.52
N LEU A 763 -4.77 5.22 35.18
CA LEU A 763 -4.95 6.60 35.52
C LEU A 763 -5.67 7.31 34.36
N ILE A 764 -6.85 7.87 34.65
CA ILE A 764 -7.61 8.71 33.72
C ILE A 764 -7.51 10.16 34.17
N VAL A 765 -7.13 11.03 33.24
CA VAL A 765 -7.07 12.48 33.41
C VAL A 765 -8.02 13.09 32.37
N ARG A 766 -8.97 13.90 32.86
CA ARG A 766 -9.97 14.58 32.00
C ARG A 766 -10.09 16.05 32.38
#